data_3c7cec279d43c5caab9050d586ea7ff9
#
_entry.id   3c7cec279d43c5caab9050d586ea7ff9
#
_cell.length_a   1.000
_cell.length_b   1.000
_cell.length_c   1.000
_cell.angle_alpha   90.00
_cell.angle_beta   90.00
_cell.angle_gamma   90.00
#
_symmetry.space_group_name_H-M   'P 1'
#
loop_
_entity.id
_entity.type
_entity.pdbx_description
1 polymer ?
#
loop_
_entity_poly.entity_id
_entity_poly.type
_entity_poly.pdbx_seq_one_letter_code
_entity_poly.pdbx_strand_id
1 'polypeptide(L)'
;LLRDAAGQAKGAAEVRSDGGEGWEARLEDEAGEATPLRPGDRLWLETGGERREVLRLPGLRLSFDRAADRLVLLPATEADGIRLRTIERTLDLPRGRFVLDPETGPDAPEVTPGTALTTATATDAPRTARPPTDAPAGPAGAGEFPLDPQTIEGGQAVTLSLRSRAEHWNLAWPRRAPYLRVSLHPGDITGNLEPGAAITLSLSGPADRAGRGIARAGDDGGFSTWLFAADGRRVKPRPGDTVLADDGVTRLEVTVPEFAVAWDLATERLTGRGPAAASLDFTVWNPWRPGETETPKSAVGPDGAWSLAPEHGLHPATHFYITTHLPDGDQLYHCEQVPMLYLEPGDGSGRDPRAAFVEVQTLWELRAELELRREDRVVARAAGGGPWSGNLGLILQGTDGAPMPIRTGDVVRASIGSQVLEAEVLPLTASWQGGDRGLVVGNAPPGATVGLAEPESPFPDASTRGGADGTYSLSAAGLWSMSEDGEALPDGLPPMAPGAKGEVYSTLASGHNLRRSFRGPTVVAALSEPTVQGTLPRGDGFTVAVDRRGSPLADPSRTLLVGATGLFTAELAVDSATASLASGDRITVIALGRRRPLIDVTLPALSLVLDADGIVSGEAPAGALLDVELLTAAGEPPLRYAVTADRAGQWRLDALRPPAGQAIAPPDLVRRVDVVWRDQGLELRRSLSVPAAAR
;
A
#
# COMPACT_ATOMS: atom_id res chain seq x y z
N LEU A 1 20.72 -5.44 -32.87
CA LEU A 1 19.31 -5.06 -33.08
C LEU A 1 18.45 -6.31 -32.99
N LEU A 2 17.45 -6.27 -32.10
CA LEU A 2 16.42 -7.30 -31.96
C LEU A 2 15.18 -6.89 -32.78
N ARG A 3 14.62 -7.82 -33.53
CA ARG A 3 13.34 -7.66 -34.23
C ARG A 3 12.39 -8.78 -33.82
N ASP A 4 11.11 -8.47 -33.77
CA ASP A 4 10.07 -9.48 -33.53
C ASP A 4 9.85 -10.39 -34.76
N ALA A 5 8.94 -11.35 -34.64
CA ALA A 5 8.60 -12.28 -35.72
C ALA A 5 8.01 -11.54 -36.97
N ALA A 6 7.36 -10.39 -36.78
CA ALA A 6 6.84 -9.52 -37.85
C ALA A 6 7.92 -8.62 -38.48
N GLY A 7 9.13 -8.62 -37.93
CA GLY A 7 10.27 -7.82 -38.39
C GLY A 7 10.32 -6.40 -37.81
N GLN A 8 9.47 -6.07 -36.83
CA GLN A 8 9.50 -4.77 -36.14
C GLN A 8 10.67 -4.73 -35.16
N ALA A 9 11.31 -3.57 -35.01
CA ALA A 9 12.36 -3.38 -34.01
C ALA A 9 11.78 -3.46 -32.60
N LYS A 10 12.41 -4.24 -31.72
CA LYS A 10 12.02 -4.41 -30.33
C LYS A 10 13.05 -3.81 -29.38
N GLY A 11 14.32 -3.90 -29.74
CA GLY A 11 15.38 -3.40 -28.89
C GLY A 11 16.73 -3.40 -29.60
N ALA A 12 17.69 -2.71 -29.02
CA ALA A 12 19.04 -2.60 -29.52
C ALA A 12 20.05 -2.58 -28.36
N ALA A 13 21.29 -2.91 -28.66
CA ALA A 13 22.43 -2.65 -27.77
C ALA A 13 23.64 -2.32 -28.63
N GLU A 14 24.50 -1.45 -28.12
CA GLU A 14 25.82 -1.20 -28.68
C GLU A 14 26.84 -1.97 -27.84
N VAL A 15 27.64 -2.80 -28.49
CA VAL A 15 28.68 -3.60 -27.85
C VAL A 15 30.02 -3.21 -28.43
N ARG A 16 30.98 -2.93 -27.57
CA ARG A 16 32.40 -2.73 -27.94
C ARG A 16 33.18 -3.97 -27.54
N SER A 17 33.74 -4.64 -28.50
CA SER A 17 34.67 -5.73 -28.21
C SER A 17 36.00 -5.14 -27.74
N ASP A 18 36.46 -5.61 -26.58
CA ASP A 18 37.77 -5.27 -26.00
C ASP A 18 38.86 -6.21 -26.48
N GLY A 19 38.60 -7.06 -27.49
CA GLY A 19 39.52 -8.06 -28.03
C GLY A 19 39.49 -9.38 -27.27
N GLY A 20 38.59 -9.57 -26.30
CA GLY A 20 38.33 -10.84 -25.65
C GLY A 20 37.52 -11.81 -26.50
N GLU A 21 37.45 -13.07 -26.07
CA GLU A 21 36.76 -14.16 -26.80
C GLU A 21 35.22 -14.12 -26.73
N GLY A 22 34.64 -13.14 -26.01
CA GLY A 22 33.18 -13.04 -25.83
C GLY A 22 32.69 -11.61 -25.60
N TRP A 23 31.42 -11.43 -25.78
CA TRP A 23 30.75 -10.22 -25.43
C TRP A 23 29.36 -10.52 -24.83
N GLU A 24 28.90 -9.64 -23.97
CA GLU A 24 27.55 -9.65 -23.38
C GLU A 24 26.84 -8.34 -23.70
N ALA A 25 25.58 -8.43 -24.03
CA ALA A 25 24.77 -7.25 -24.32
C ALA A 25 23.39 -7.38 -23.69
N ARG A 26 22.96 -6.33 -23.01
CA ARG A 26 21.58 -6.13 -22.60
C ARG A 26 20.86 -5.37 -23.72
N LEU A 27 19.86 -6.01 -24.31
CA LEU A 27 19.02 -5.37 -25.30
C LEU A 27 18.00 -4.47 -24.59
N GLU A 28 17.89 -3.22 -25.04
CA GLU A 28 17.00 -2.22 -24.48
C GLU A 28 16.08 -1.65 -25.57
N ASP A 29 14.84 -1.34 -25.21
CA ASP A 29 13.89 -0.65 -26.10
C ASP A 29 14.17 0.86 -26.16
N GLU A 30 13.29 1.62 -26.84
CA GLU A 30 13.42 3.07 -26.96
C GLU A 30 13.27 3.82 -25.64
N ALA A 31 12.67 3.20 -24.61
CA ALA A 31 12.54 3.74 -23.26
C ALA A 31 13.72 3.38 -22.34
N GLY A 32 14.68 2.57 -22.82
CA GLY A 32 15.81 2.07 -22.03
C GLY A 32 15.49 0.85 -21.18
N GLU A 33 14.32 0.25 -21.39
CA GLU A 33 13.91 -0.93 -20.66
C GLU A 33 14.44 -2.21 -21.31
N ALA A 34 14.78 -3.21 -20.47
CA ALA A 34 15.30 -4.49 -20.95
C ALA A 34 14.28 -5.22 -21.82
N THR A 35 14.67 -5.56 -23.05
CA THR A 35 13.83 -6.29 -23.99
C THR A 35 14.19 -7.77 -24.02
N PRO A 36 13.32 -8.66 -23.52
CA PRO A 36 13.58 -10.08 -23.51
C PRO A 36 13.50 -10.70 -24.92
N LEU A 37 14.34 -11.70 -25.16
CA LEU A 37 14.27 -12.55 -26.34
C LEU A 37 13.02 -13.46 -26.27
N ARG A 38 12.27 -13.55 -27.38
CA ARG A 38 11.08 -14.40 -27.48
C ARG A 38 11.19 -15.37 -28.67
N PRO A 39 10.51 -16.52 -28.63
CA PRO A 39 10.38 -17.38 -29.79
C PRO A 39 9.88 -16.61 -31.02
N GLY A 40 10.51 -16.85 -32.16
CA GLY A 40 10.24 -16.12 -33.42
C GLY A 40 11.05 -14.84 -33.61
N ASP A 41 11.71 -14.34 -32.58
CA ASP A 41 12.57 -13.15 -32.67
C ASP A 41 13.79 -13.39 -33.55
N ARG A 42 14.32 -12.31 -34.13
CA ARG A 42 15.52 -12.30 -34.98
C ARG A 42 16.53 -11.31 -34.44
N LEU A 43 17.74 -11.79 -34.19
CA LEU A 43 18.85 -10.97 -33.76
C LEU A 43 19.73 -10.62 -34.97
N TRP A 44 19.98 -9.34 -35.15
CA TRP A 44 20.81 -8.78 -36.20
C TRP A 44 22.05 -8.14 -35.58
N LEU A 45 23.22 -8.47 -36.13
CA LEU A 45 24.46 -7.78 -35.83
C LEU A 45 24.77 -6.81 -36.96
N GLU A 46 25.19 -5.60 -36.59
CA GLU A 46 25.63 -4.56 -37.53
C GLU A 46 27.07 -4.20 -37.21
N THR A 47 27.99 -4.40 -38.16
CA THR A 47 29.40 -4.13 -38.02
C THR A 47 29.90 -3.46 -39.29
N GLY A 48 30.59 -2.30 -39.17
CA GLY A 48 31.15 -1.59 -40.32
C GLY A 48 30.13 -1.18 -41.40
N GLY A 49 28.86 -0.99 -41.02
CA GLY A 49 27.79 -0.66 -41.94
C GLY A 49 27.12 -1.85 -42.63
N GLU A 50 27.63 -3.06 -42.43
CA GLU A 50 26.99 -4.29 -42.90
C GLU A 50 26.07 -4.84 -41.78
N ARG A 51 24.87 -5.26 -42.19
CA ARG A 51 23.85 -5.87 -41.30
C ARG A 51 23.66 -7.33 -41.68
N ARG A 52 23.82 -8.22 -40.69
CA ARG A 52 23.62 -9.66 -40.86
C ARG A 52 22.71 -10.23 -39.80
N GLU A 53 21.74 -11.07 -40.18
CA GLU A 53 20.98 -11.89 -39.25
C GLU A 53 21.91 -12.97 -38.67
N VAL A 54 22.13 -12.94 -37.37
CA VAL A 54 23.03 -13.88 -36.68
C VAL A 54 22.29 -14.96 -35.92
N LEU A 55 21.01 -14.69 -35.56
CA LEU A 55 20.19 -15.64 -34.83
C LEU A 55 18.72 -15.43 -35.22
N ARG A 56 18.05 -16.53 -35.54
CA ARG A 56 16.61 -16.60 -35.70
C ARG A 56 16.08 -17.66 -34.77
N LEU A 57 15.34 -17.24 -33.77
CA LEU A 57 14.70 -18.15 -32.83
C LEU A 57 13.51 -18.84 -33.52
N PRO A 58 13.34 -20.17 -33.38
CA PRO A 58 12.14 -20.82 -33.90
C PRO A 58 10.90 -20.24 -33.20
N GLY A 59 9.84 -19.99 -33.98
CA GLY A 59 8.53 -19.66 -33.43
C GLY A 59 7.96 -20.92 -32.76
N LEU A 60 7.77 -20.85 -31.44
CA LEU A 60 7.23 -21.98 -30.70
C LEU A 60 6.37 -21.51 -29.53
N ARG A 61 5.45 -22.36 -29.14
CA ARG A 61 4.67 -22.23 -27.93
C ARG A 61 4.86 -23.47 -27.07
N LEU A 62 4.84 -23.27 -25.76
CA LEU A 62 4.84 -24.35 -24.80
C LEU A 62 3.42 -24.46 -24.24
N SER A 63 2.70 -25.52 -24.61
CA SER A 63 1.37 -25.82 -24.11
C SER A 63 1.43 -26.91 -23.05
N PHE A 64 0.65 -26.73 -22.00
CA PHE A 64 0.50 -27.70 -20.93
C PHE A 64 -0.87 -28.37 -21.06
N ASP A 65 -0.89 -29.64 -21.44
CA ASP A 65 -2.08 -30.46 -21.51
C ASP A 65 -2.27 -31.19 -20.18
N ARG A 66 -3.06 -30.56 -19.30
CA ARG A 66 -3.34 -31.13 -17.97
C ARG A 66 -4.11 -32.45 -18.02
N ALA A 67 -5.01 -32.61 -18.99
CA ALA A 67 -5.81 -33.82 -19.09
C ALA A 67 -4.96 -35.05 -19.43
N ALA A 68 -3.86 -34.83 -20.15
CA ALA A 68 -2.91 -35.84 -20.53
C ALA A 68 -1.60 -35.82 -19.75
N ASP A 69 -1.47 -34.91 -18.76
CA ASP A 69 -0.25 -34.67 -17.98
C ASP A 69 1.02 -34.57 -18.86
N ARG A 70 0.93 -33.76 -19.90
CA ARG A 70 2.03 -33.59 -20.84
C ARG A 70 2.27 -32.14 -21.20
N LEU A 71 3.52 -31.86 -21.46
CA LEU A 71 4.02 -30.58 -21.94
C LEU A 71 4.26 -30.73 -23.43
N VAL A 72 3.65 -29.89 -24.24
CA VAL A 72 3.70 -29.98 -25.69
C VAL A 72 4.36 -28.73 -26.27
N LEU A 73 5.42 -28.93 -27.04
CA LEU A 73 6.03 -27.89 -27.85
C LEU A 73 5.28 -27.78 -29.19
N LEU A 74 4.63 -26.65 -29.41
CA LEU A 74 3.89 -26.37 -30.61
C LEU A 74 4.70 -25.40 -31.49
N PRO A 75 5.19 -25.81 -32.66
CA PRO A 75 5.81 -24.90 -33.62
C PRO A 75 4.78 -23.92 -34.16
N ALA A 76 5.20 -22.66 -34.35
CA ALA A 76 4.33 -21.63 -34.90
C ALA A 76 4.05 -21.85 -36.42
N THR A 77 5.00 -22.45 -37.13
CA THR A 77 4.92 -22.77 -38.54
C THR A 77 5.49 -24.16 -38.83
N GLU A 78 5.19 -24.74 -40.00
CA GLU A 78 5.79 -25.99 -40.43
C GLU A 78 7.33 -25.89 -40.56
N ALA A 79 7.84 -24.74 -41.01
CA ALA A 79 9.28 -24.47 -41.07
C ALA A 79 9.94 -24.45 -39.69
N ASP A 80 9.26 -23.90 -38.67
CA ASP A 80 9.71 -23.95 -37.30
C ASP A 80 9.70 -25.38 -36.75
N GLY A 81 8.71 -26.19 -37.12
CA GLY A 81 8.64 -27.60 -36.75
C GLY A 81 9.83 -28.41 -37.31
N ILE A 82 10.18 -28.20 -38.57
CA ILE A 82 11.37 -28.82 -39.20
C ILE A 82 12.63 -28.38 -38.46
N ARG A 83 12.77 -27.09 -38.13
CA ARG A 83 13.93 -26.55 -37.44
C ARG A 83 14.05 -27.08 -36.01
N LEU A 84 12.95 -27.26 -35.32
CA LEU A 84 12.94 -27.83 -33.96
C LEU A 84 13.48 -29.28 -33.91
N ARG A 85 13.29 -30.05 -34.99
CA ARG A 85 13.84 -31.43 -35.10
C ARG A 85 15.37 -31.49 -35.13
N THR A 86 16.04 -30.39 -35.52
CA THR A 86 17.51 -30.32 -35.58
C THR A 86 18.11 -29.73 -34.34
N ILE A 87 17.33 -29.35 -33.34
CA ILE A 87 17.74 -28.65 -32.12
C ILE A 87 17.63 -29.61 -30.94
N GLU A 88 18.68 -29.70 -30.14
CA GLU A 88 18.67 -30.37 -28.84
C GLU A 88 17.70 -29.59 -27.91
N ARG A 89 16.75 -30.27 -27.30
CA ARG A 89 15.73 -29.71 -26.43
C ARG A 89 15.87 -30.35 -25.07
N THR A 90 16.11 -29.53 -24.06
CA THR A 90 16.22 -29.97 -22.67
C THR A 90 15.16 -29.25 -21.84
N LEU A 91 14.40 -30.00 -21.09
CA LEU A 91 13.43 -29.47 -20.11
C LEU A 91 14.02 -29.72 -18.71
N ASP A 92 14.42 -28.67 -18.05
CA ASP A 92 14.84 -28.70 -16.66
C ASP A 92 13.63 -28.46 -15.76
N LEU A 93 13.38 -29.41 -14.88
CA LEU A 93 12.32 -29.38 -13.86
C LEU A 93 12.96 -29.39 -12.47
N PRO A 94 12.28 -28.90 -11.42
CA PRO A 94 12.80 -28.95 -10.05
C PRO A 94 13.18 -30.35 -9.57
N ARG A 95 12.57 -31.39 -10.13
CA ARG A 95 12.79 -32.80 -9.75
C ARG A 95 13.42 -33.67 -10.83
N GLY A 96 13.93 -33.10 -11.90
CA GLY A 96 14.59 -33.88 -12.95
C GLY A 96 14.82 -33.09 -14.23
N ARG A 97 15.57 -33.74 -15.14
CA ARG A 97 15.89 -33.20 -16.46
C ARG A 97 15.44 -34.18 -17.53
N PHE A 98 14.73 -33.67 -18.55
CA PHE A 98 14.36 -34.43 -19.74
C PHE A 98 15.14 -33.88 -20.95
N VAL A 99 15.74 -34.74 -21.72
CA VAL A 99 16.52 -34.38 -22.91
C VAL A 99 15.86 -35.04 -24.12
N LEU A 100 15.54 -34.27 -25.13
CA LEU A 100 15.17 -34.75 -26.47
C LEU A 100 16.35 -34.45 -27.40
N ASP A 101 17.07 -35.46 -27.77
CA ASP A 101 18.17 -35.34 -28.75
C ASP A 101 17.60 -34.98 -30.14
N PRO A 102 18.35 -34.19 -30.93
CA PRO A 102 17.96 -33.92 -32.31
C PRO A 102 17.96 -35.23 -33.10
N GLU A 103 17.00 -35.39 -33.99
CA GLU A 103 17.01 -36.47 -34.96
C GLU A 103 18.22 -36.30 -35.88
N THR A 104 19.21 -37.19 -35.74
CA THR A 104 20.47 -37.09 -36.49
C THR A 104 20.33 -37.78 -37.84
N GLY A 105 20.33 -37.00 -38.92
CA GLY A 105 20.60 -37.43 -40.28
C GLY A 105 19.40 -37.64 -41.19
N PRO A 106 19.62 -37.65 -42.52
CA PRO A 106 18.59 -37.85 -43.54
C PRO A 106 18.02 -39.28 -43.59
N ASP A 107 18.62 -40.22 -42.85
CA ASP A 107 18.17 -41.61 -42.76
C ASP A 107 17.40 -41.92 -41.45
N ALA A 108 16.97 -40.88 -40.70
CA ALA A 108 16.05 -41.10 -39.60
C ALA A 108 14.77 -41.77 -40.13
N PRO A 109 14.33 -42.88 -39.53
CA PRO A 109 13.14 -43.60 -40.02
C PRO A 109 11.96 -42.63 -40.08
N GLU A 110 11.22 -42.71 -41.21
CA GLU A 110 10.00 -41.97 -41.41
C GLU A 110 9.07 -42.23 -40.23
N VAL A 111 8.97 -41.23 -39.36
CA VAL A 111 8.18 -41.36 -38.12
C VAL A 111 6.72 -41.38 -38.58
N THR A 112 6.13 -42.55 -38.58
CA THR A 112 4.71 -42.74 -38.82
C THR A 112 3.97 -41.84 -37.82
N PRO A 113 3.01 -41.01 -38.24
CA PRO A 113 2.22 -40.20 -37.34
C PRO A 113 1.62 -41.07 -36.23
N GLY A 114 2.01 -40.83 -35.00
CA GLY A 114 1.57 -41.60 -33.83
C GLY A 114 2.68 -42.32 -33.04
N THR A 115 3.92 -42.30 -33.51
CA THR A 115 5.05 -42.89 -32.72
C THR A 115 5.68 -41.78 -31.86
N ALA A 116 5.45 -41.84 -30.55
CA ALA A 116 6.16 -41.01 -29.57
C ALA A 116 7.65 -41.34 -29.62
N LEU A 117 8.47 -40.37 -29.99
CA LEU A 117 9.93 -40.47 -29.91
C LEU A 117 10.38 -40.45 -28.43
N THR A 118 10.38 -41.61 -27.81
CA THR A 118 10.84 -41.78 -26.45
C THR A 118 12.27 -42.35 -26.43
N THR A 119 13.24 -41.46 -26.47
CA THR A 119 14.48 -41.69 -25.74
C THR A 119 14.67 -40.51 -24.80
N ALA A 120 13.91 -40.47 -23.73
CA ALA A 120 14.16 -39.58 -22.59
C ALA A 120 15.10 -40.33 -21.65
N THR A 121 16.36 -39.96 -21.63
CA THR A 121 17.30 -40.42 -20.57
C THR A 121 17.13 -39.47 -19.38
N ALA A 122 16.46 -39.97 -18.34
CA ALA A 122 16.47 -39.28 -17.05
C ALA A 122 17.84 -39.51 -16.38
N THR A 123 18.62 -38.47 -16.22
CA THR A 123 19.84 -38.51 -15.42
C THR A 123 19.51 -38.15 -13.99
N ASP A 124 19.01 -39.08 -13.26
CA ASP A 124 19.00 -39.32 -11.81
C ASP A 124 17.70 -39.99 -11.38
N ALA A 125 17.85 -41.29 -11.15
CA ALA A 125 16.91 -42.33 -10.75
C ALA A 125 16.04 -42.97 -11.87
N PRO A 126 15.97 -44.29 -11.93
CA PRO A 126 15.19 -45.00 -12.94
C PRO A 126 13.69 -44.95 -12.61
N ARG A 127 12.97 -44.14 -13.34
CA ARG A 127 11.52 -44.21 -13.37
C ARG A 127 11.07 -44.69 -14.73
N THR A 128 10.43 -45.84 -14.76
CA THR A 128 9.81 -46.41 -15.95
C THR A 128 8.65 -45.55 -16.39
N ALA A 129 8.82 -44.80 -17.49
CA ALA A 129 7.75 -44.12 -18.17
C ALA A 129 6.75 -45.16 -18.71
N ARG A 130 5.49 -45.06 -18.37
CA ARG A 130 4.40 -45.86 -18.95
C ARG A 130 4.17 -45.40 -20.37
N PRO A 131 4.14 -46.24 -21.39
CA PRO A 131 3.89 -45.84 -22.76
C PRO A 131 2.46 -45.28 -22.90
N PRO A 132 2.27 -44.15 -23.60
CA PRO A 132 0.94 -43.58 -23.82
C PRO A 132 0.09 -44.52 -24.66
N THR A 133 -1.13 -44.78 -24.22
CA THR A 133 -2.15 -45.46 -24.99
C THR A 133 -2.91 -44.42 -25.86
N ASP A 134 -2.88 -44.61 -27.17
CA ASP A 134 -3.76 -44.04 -28.19
C ASP A 134 -4.10 -42.53 -28.09
N ALA A 135 -3.10 -41.65 -28.17
CA ALA A 135 -3.32 -40.22 -28.34
C ALA A 135 -3.41 -39.89 -29.85
N PRO A 136 -4.32 -38.98 -30.29
CA PRO A 136 -4.38 -38.52 -31.67
C PRO A 136 -3.06 -37.86 -32.06
N ALA A 137 -2.61 -38.10 -33.29
CA ALA A 137 -1.39 -37.55 -33.84
C ALA A 137 -1.39 -36.02 -33.75
N GLY A 138 -0.48 -35.42 -33.00
CA GLY A 138 -0.27 -33.98 -32.94
C GLY A 138 0.27 -33.42 -34.27
N PRO A 139 0.26 -32.08 -34.44
CA PRO A 139 0.78 -31.46 -35.67
C PRO A 139 2.27 -31.81 -35.87
N ALA A 140 2.64 -31.98 -37.15
CA ALA A 140 4.00 -32.36 -37.53
C ALA A 140 5.04 -31.42 -36.90
N GLY A 141 6.00 -31.99 -36.15
CA GLY A 141 7.05 -31.23 -35.46
C GLY A 141 6.74 -30.88 -34.00
N ALA A 142 5.59 -31.28 -33.45
CA ALA A 142 5.32 -31.18 -32.02
C ALA A 142 6.26 -32.12 -31.24
N GLY A 143 6.93 -31.61 -30.21
CA GLY A 143 7.67 -32.41 -29.24
C GLY A 143 6.78 -32.60 -28.01
N GLU A 144 6.54 -33.84 -27.60
CA GLU A 144 5.79 -34.13 -26.38
C GLU A 144 6.75 -34.57 -25.27
N PHE A 145 6.60 -33.96 -24.11
CA PHE A 145 7.27 -34.42 -22.89
C PHE A 145 6.22 -35.10 -22.02
N PRO A 146 6.18 -36.43 -21.95
CA PRO A 146 5.30 -37.12 -21.04
C PRO A 146 5.75 -36.81 -19.61
N LEU A 147 4.86 -36.24 -18.82
CA LEU A 147 5.10 -35.91 -17.43
C LEU A 147 4.39 -36.93 -16.53
N ASP A 148 5.05 -37.30 -15.44
CA ASP A 148 4.33 -37.94 -14.36
C ASP A 148 3.41 -36.88 -13.72
N PRO A 149 2.11 -37.14 -13.47
CA PRO A 149 1.17 -36.20 -12.85
C PRO A 149 1.65 -35.53 -11.57
N GLN A 150 2.63 -36.14 -10.91
CA GLN A 150 3.24 -35.61 -9.68
C GLN A 150 4.51 -34.77 -9.95
N THR A 151 4.89 -34.54 -11.19
CA THR A 151 6.19 -33.98 -11.54
C THR A 151 6.20 -32.47 -11.70
N ILE A 152 5.07 -31.87 -12.08
CA ILE A 152 4.94 -30.41 -12.21
C ILE A 152 3.68 -29.94 -11.48
N GLU A 153 3.91 -29.18 -10.44
CA GLU A 153 2.85 -28.43 -9.77
C GLU A 153 2.59 -27.11 -10.48
N GLY A 154 1.35 -26.66 -10.52
CA GLY A 154 0.99 -25.37 -11.08
C GLY A 154 1.84 -24.24 -10.47
N GLY A 155 2.36 -23.34 -11.29
CA GLY A 155 3.22 -22.24 -10.87
C GLY A 155 4.70 -22.61 -10.69
N GLN A 156 5.09 -23.89 -10.75
CA GLN A 156 6.48 -24.29 -10.71
C GLN A 156 7.28 -23.70 -11.87
N ALA A 157 8.50 -23.26 -11.57
CA ALA A 157 9.42 -22.82 -12.60
C ALA A 157 9.93 -24.04 -13.40
N VAL A 158 9.85 -23.93 -14.73
CA VAL A 158 10.41 -24.88 -15.68
C VAL A 158 11.33 -24.12 -16.62
N THR A 159 12.45 -24.71 -17.02
CA THR A 159 13.33 -24.08 -18.01
C THR A 159 13.43 -24.97 -19.24
N LEU A 160 12.96 -24.46 -20.37
CA LEU A 160 13.21 -25.08 -21.65
C LEU A 160 14.51 -24.55 -22.23
N SER A 161 15.50 -25.42 -22.41
CA SER A 161 16.75 -25.08 -23.07
C SER A 161 16.74 -25.61 -24.49
N LEU A 162 16.99 -24.74 -25.44
CA LEU A 162 17.11 -25.07 -26.88
C LEU A 162 18.58 -24.85 -27.29
N ARG A 163 19.22 -25.85 -27.89
CA ARG A 163 20.58 -25.75 -28.34
C ARG A 163 20.73 -26.17 -29.78
N SER A 164 21.21 -25.28 -30.61
CA SER A 164 21.63 -25.61 -31.98
C SER A 164 23.17 -25.75 -32.05
N ARG A 165 23.64 -26.96 -32.29
CA ARG A 165 25.09 -27.20 -32.50
C ARG A 165 25.51 -26.70 -33.88
N ALA A 166 24.66 -26.77 -34.86
CA ALA A 166 24.94 -26.33 -36.23
C ALA A 166 25.00 -24.81 -36.36
N GLU A 167 24.19 -24.09 -35.59
CA GLU A 167 24.11 -22.63 -35.62
C GLU A 167 24.84 -21.97 -34.42
N HIS A 168 25.43 -22.76 -33.54
CA HIS A 168 26.26 -22.33 -32.40
C HIS A 168 25.53 -21.39 -31.41
N TRP A 169 24.28 -21.68 -31.08
CA TRP A 169 23.55 -20.93 -30.06
C TRP A 169 22.90 -21.85 -29.02
N ASN A 170 22.70 -21.30 -27.84
CA ASN A 170 21.94 -21.90 -26.76
C ASN A 170 20.95 -20.83 -26.21
N LEU A 171 19.67 -21.19 -26.04
CA LEU A 171 18.64 -20.38 -25.48
C LEU A 171 18.05 -21.10 -24.26
N ALA A 172 18.08 -20.47 -23.12
CA ALA A 172 17.35 -20.89 -21.95
C ALA A 172 16.05 -20.07 -21.87
N TRP A 173 14.91 -20.76 -21.84
CA TRP A 173 13.61 -20.14 -21.81
C TRP A 173 12.87 -20.53 -20.51
N PRO A 174 13.02 -19.72 -19.45
CA PRO A 174 12.31 -19.96 -18.20
C PRO A 174 10.82 -19.74 -18.40
N ARG A 175 10.03 -20.64 -17.84
CA ARG A 175 8.58 -20.61 -17.83
C ARG A 175 8.07 -21.00 -16.47
N ARG A 176 6.83 -20.65 -16.19
CA ARG A 176 6.08 -21.24 -15.09
C ARG A 176 5.00 -22.16 -15.65
N ALA A 177 4.81 -23.28 -14.99
CA ALA A 177 3.69 -24.15 -15.34
C ALA A 177 2.39 -23.38 -15.18
N PRO A 178 1.44 -23.48 -16.12
CA PRO A 178 0.16 -22.79 -16.02
C PRO A 178 -0.56 -23.16 -14.73
N TYR A 179 -1.07 -22.17 -14.05
CA TYR A 179 -1.89 -22.35 -12.86
C TYR A 179 -2.89 -21.20 -12.73
N LEU A 180 -3.94 -21.47 -11.99
CA LEU A 180 -4.94 -20.48 -11.61
C LEU A 180 -4.97 -20.38 -10.09
N ARG A 181 -4.84 -19.18 -9.57
CA ARG A 181 -5.01 -18.89 -8.17
C ARG A 181 -6.28 -18.07 -7.97
N VAL A 182 -7.23 -18.67 -7.31
CA VAL A 182 -8.52 -18.06 -7.00
C VAL A 182 -8.48 -17.49 -5.60
N SER A 183 -8.57 -16.18 -5.48
CA SER A 183 -8.62 -15.51 -4.18
C SER A 183 -10.05 -15.48 -3.66
N LEU A 184 -10.27 -16.06 -2.49
CA LEU A 184 -11.54 -15.97 -1.78
C LEU A 184 -11.71 -14.61 -1.11
N HIS A 185 -10.60 -14.04 -0.68
CA HIS A 185 -10.43 -12.70 -0.17
C HIS A 185 -9.07 -12.16 -0.62
N PRO A 186 -9.01 -11.04 -1.38
CA PRO A 186 -10.06 -10.07 -1.71
C PRO A 186 -10.99 -10.46 -2.86
N GLY A 187 -10.74 -11.55 -3.60
CA GLY A 187 -11.58 -12.00 -4.71
C GLY A 187 -10.98 -11.73 -6.09
N ASP A 188 -9.69 -11.39 -6.17
CA ASP A 188 -8.93 -11.33 -7.42
C ASP A 188 -8.59 -12.72 -7.93
N ILE A 189 -8.38 -12.80 -9.23
CA ILE A 189 -7.90 -14.00 -9.90
C ILE A 189 -6.52 -13.71 -10.45
N THR A 190 -5.56 -14.51 -10.03
CA THR A 190 -4.20 -14.44 -10.54
C THR A 190 -3.78 -15.77 -11.14
N GLY A 191 -2.75 -15.79 -11.90
CA GLY A 191 -2.25 -17.04 -12.50
C GLY A 191 -1.11 -16.81 -13.46
N ASN A 192 -0.78 -17.90 -14.15
CA ASN A 192 0.23 -17.86 -15.21
C ASN A 192 -0.29 -18.63 -16.42
N LEU A 193 -0.27 -17.98 -17.58
CA LEU A 193 -0.64 -18.52 -18.87
C LEU A 193 0.40 -18.12 -19.93
N GLU A 194 0.06 -18.23 -21.23
CA GLU A 194 1.01 -17.86 -22.30
C GLU A 194 1.38 -16.36 -22.22
N PRO A 195 2.67 -16.02 -22.19
CA PRO A 195 3.11 -14.62 -22.12
C PRO A 195 2.55 -13.75 -23.24
N GLY A 196 2.10 -12.56 -22.86
CA GLY A 196 1.54 -11.57 -23.76
C GLY A 196 0.15 -11.91 -24.29
N ALA A 197 -0.41 -13.08 -23.94
CA ALA A 197 -1.75 -13.49 -24.40
C ALA A 197 -2.86 -12.64 -23.76
N ALA A 198 -3.94 -12.46 -24.52
CA ALA A 198 -5.19 -11.94 -23.97
C ALA A 198 -5.93 -13.08 -23.27
N ILE A 199 -6.31 -12.87 -22.03
CA ILE A 199 -6.94 -13.89 -21.19
C ILE A 199 -8.38 -13.48 -20.94
N THR A 200 -9.30 -14.38 -21.22
CA THR A 200 -10.71 -14.24 -20.84
C THR A 200 -10.97 -15.06 -19.58
N LEU A 201 -11.63 -14.44 -18.62
CA LEU A 201 -12.05 -15.12 -17.39
C LEU A 201 -13.57 -15.14 -17.31
N SER A 202 -14.09 -16.24 -16.82
CA SER A 202 -15.50 -16.36 -16.50
C SER A 202 -15.70 -17.08 -15.17
N LEU A 203 -16.73 -16.69 -14.45
CA LEU A 203 -17.22 -17.36 -13.26
C LEU A 203 -18.64 -17.80 -13.53
N SER A 204 -18.93 -19.05 -13.20
CA SER A 204 -20.27 -19.61 -13.14
C SER A 204 -20.48 -20.25 -11.76
N GLY A 205 -21.63 -20.04 -11.18
CA GLY A 205 -21.90 -20.55 -9.85
C GLY A 205 -23.37 -20.87 -9.61
N PRO A 206 -23.69 -21.46 -8.46
CA PRO A 206 -25.07 -21.70 -8.06
C PRO A 206 -25.91 -20.41 -8.05
N ALA A 207 -27.22 -20.55 -8.24
CA ALA A 207 -28.19 -19.43 -8.27
C ALA A 207 -27.87 -18.36 -9.33
N ASP A 208 -27.45 -18.79 -10.52
CA ASP A 208 -27.17 -17.94 -11.69
C ASP A 208 -26.08 -16.87 -11.44
N ARG A 209 -25.19 -17.15 -10.49
CA ARG A 209 -24.03 -16.29 -10.29
C ARG A 209 -23.11 -16.35 -11.51
N ALA A 210 -22.83 -15.20 -12.07
CA ALA A 210 -21.94 -15.08 -13.19
C ALA A 210 -21.02 -13.87 -13.02
N GLY A 211 -19.80 -14.02 -13.51
CA GLY A 211 -18.80 -12.94 -13.56
C GLY A 211 -17.92 -13.08 -14.78
N ARG A 212 -17.37 -11.97 -15.26
CA ARG A 212 -16.42 -11.94 -16.37
C ARG A 212 -15.26 -11.02 -16.05
N GLY A 213 -14.09 -11.37 -16.55
CA GLY A 213 -12.87 -10.58 -16.47
C GLY A 213 -12.05 -10.70 -17.73
N ILE A 214 -11.21 -9.72 -17.97
CA ILE A 214 -10.24 -9.73 -19.06
C ILE A 214 -8.90 -9.31 -18.45
N ALA A 215 -7.84 -10.00 -18.82
CA ALA A 215 -6.48 -9.66 -18.45
C ALA A 215 -5.55 -9.81 -19.64
N ARG A 216 -4.35 -9.32 -19.51
CA ARG A 216 -3.25 -9.62 -20.41
C ARG A 216 -2.10 -10.19 -19.59
N ALA A 217 -1.57 -11.32 -20.02
CA ALA A 217 -0.40 -11.90 -19.40
C ALA A 217 0.82 -11.01 -19.64
N GLY A 218 1.61 -10.83 -18.59
CA GLY A 218 2.93 -10.20 -18.67
C GLY A 218 3.94 -11.02 -19.48
N ASP A 219 5.16 -10.55 -19.54
CA ASP A 219 6.26 -11.23 -20.26
C ASP A 219 6.68 -12.53 -19.60
N ASP A 220 6.42 -12.69 -18.31
CA ASP A 220 6.60 -13.92 -17.52
C ASP A 220 5.39 -14.86 -17.57
N GLY A 221 4.31 -14.45 -18.25
CA GLY A 221 3.03 -15.16 -18.28
C GLY A 221 2.09 -14.85 -17.13
N GLY A 222 2.54 -14.09 -16.14
CA GLY A 222 1.73 -13.72 -14.96
C GLY A 222 0.59 -12.78 -15.31
N PHE A 223 -0.56 -12.95 -14.67
CA PHE A 223 -1.70 -12.04 -14.79
C PHE A 223 -2.43 -11.88 -13.46
N SER A 224 -3.12 -10.75 -13.33
CA SER A 224 -4.03 -10.47 -12.21
C SER A 224 -5.22 -9.67 -12.69
N THR A 225 -6.42 -10.02 -12.25
CA THR A 225 -7.65 -9.30 -12.60
C THR A 225 -8.78 -9.59 -11.63
N TRP A 226 -9.88 -8.84 -11.79
CA TRP A 226 -11.11 -9.01 -11.04
C TRP A 226 -12.22 -9.51 -11.95
N LEU A 227 -13.19 -10.19 -11.36
CA LEU A 227 -14.42 -10.58 -12.05
C LEU A 227 -15.53 -9.58 -11.77
N PHE A 228 -16.31 -9.26 -12.79
CA PHE A 228 -17.40 -8.30 -12.74
C PHE A 228 -18.70 -8.94 -13.22
N ALA A 229 -19.78 -8.68 -12.52
CA ALA A 229 -21.14 -9.00 -12.97
C ALA A 229 -21.55 -8.10 -14.16
N ALA A 230 -22.65 -8.43 -14.79
CA ALA A 230 -23.18 -7.65 -15.91
C ALA A 230 -23.52 -6.18 -15.55
N ASP A 231 -23.77 -5.90 -14.28
CA ASP A 231 -24.03 -4.55 -13.75
C ASP A 231 -22.75 -3.78 -13.34
N GLY A 232 -21.57 -4.35 -13.60
CA GLY A 232 -20.26 -3.75 -13.31
C GLY A 232 -19.80 -3.91 -11.85
N ARG A 233 -20.56 -4.57 -10.98
CA ARG A 233 -20.12 -4.88 -9.62
C ARG A 233 -19.10 -6.01 -9.62
N ARG A 234 -18.10 -5.92 -8.74
CA ARG A 234 -17.14 -7.00 -8.52
C ARG A 234 -17.83 -8.25 -7.98
N VAL A 235 -17.46 -9.41 -8.52
CA VAL A 235 -17.94 -10.72 -8.08
C VAL A 235 -16.79 -11.46 -7.43
N LYS A 236 -16.93 -11.79 -6.15
CA LYS A 236 -15.97 -12.64 -5.43
C LYS A 236 -16.31 -14.11 -5.63
N PRO A 237 -15.34 -14.97 -5.93
CA PRO A 237 -15.55 -16.42 -5.94
C PRO A 237 -16.01 -16.93 -4.57
N ARG A 238 -16.85 -17.95 -4.58
CA ARG A 238 -17.37 -18.62 -3.38
C ARG A 238 -17.33 -20.14 -3.57
N PRO A 239 -17.37 -20.91 -2.49
CA PRO A 239 -17.50 -22.36 -2.61
C PRO A 239 -18.65 -22.77 -3.54
N GLY A 240 -18.34 -23.71 -4.44
CA GLY A 240 -19.27 -24.18 -5.49
C GLY A 240 -19.25 -23.37 -6.79
N ASP A 241 -18.58 -22.20 -6.83
CA ASP A 241 -18.35 -21.48 -8.09
C ASP A 241 -17.26 -22.18 -8.91
N THR A 242 -17.35 -22.10 -10.22
CA THR A 242 -16.30 -22.51 -11.15
C THR A 242 -15.71 -21.31 -11.84
N VAL A 243 -14.40 -21.13 -11.73
CA VAL A 243 -13.63 -20.09 -12.40
C VAL A 243 -12.88 -20.70 -13.57
N LEU A 244 -13.05 -20.12 -14.74
CA LEU A 244 -12.40 -20.51 -15.99
C LEU A 244 -11.50 -19.38 -16.46
N ALA A 245 -10.26 -19.70 -16.81
CA ALA A 245 -9.34 -18.82 -17.52
C ALA A 245 -8.94 -19.45 -18.86
N ASP A 246 -9.00 -18.67 -19.94
CA ASP A 246 -8.75 -19.13 -21.30
C ASP A 246 -7.95 -18.07 -22.07
N ASP A 247 -6.80 -18.45 -22.62
CA ASP A 247 -5.95 -17.61 -23.46
C ASP A 247 -6.01 -17.99 -24.96
N GLY A 248 -6.94 -18.89 -25.32
CA GLY A 248 -7.09 -19.43 -26.65
C GLY A 248 -6.16 -20.62 -26.99
N VAL A 249 -5.23 -20.97 -26.08
CA VAL A 249 -4.31 -22.11 -26.19
C VAL A 249 -4.46 -23.02 -24.98
N THR A 250 -4.44 -22.42 -23.81
CA THR A 250 -4.54 -23.12 -22.52
C THR A 250 -5.83 -22.72 -21.84
N ARG A 251 -6.56 -23.70 -21.37
CA ARG A 251 -7.79 -23.52 -20.60
C ARG A 251 -7.61 -24.12 -19.20
N LEU A 252 -7.76 -23.30 -18.18
CA LEU A 252 -7.69 -23.69 -16.79
C LEU A 252 -9.07 -23.52 -16.14
N GLU A 253 -9.47 -24.50 -15.37
CA GLU A 253 -10.78 -24.49 -14.71
C GLU A 253 -10.63 -24.93 -13.25
N VAL A 254 -11.08 -24.08 -12.34
CA VAL A 254 -11.06 -24.35 -10.90
C VAL A 254 -12.48 -24.28 -10.35
N THR A 255 -12.98 -25.38 -9.85
CA THR A 255 -14.16 -25.35 -9.01
C THR A 255 -13.73 -25.05 -7.59
N VAL A 256 -14.22 -23.93 -7.05
CA VAL A 256 -13.88 -23.47 -5.70
C VAL A 256 -14.45 -24.47 -4.67
N PRO A 257 -13.60 -25.21 -3.96
CA PRO A 257 -14.06 -26.14 -2.95
C PRO A 257 -14.54 -25.40 -1.69
N GLU A 258 -15.15 -26.13 -0.78
CA GLU A 258 -15.42 -25.67 0.57
C GLU A 258 -14.10 -25.29 1.24
N PHE A 259 -14.01 -24.03 1.69
CA PHE A 259 -12.88 -23.51 2.45
C PHE A 259 -13.38 -22.56 3.52
N ALA A 260 -13.00 -22.83 4.75
CA ALA A 260 -13.39 -22.02 5.89
C ALA A 260 -12.20 -21.86 6.84
N VAL A 261 -12.10 -20.70 7.44
CA VAL A 261 -11.09 -20.33 8.42
C VAL A 261 -11.80 -19.82 9.67
N ALA A 262 -11.31 -20.22 10.82
CA ALA A 262 -11.68 -19.69 12.11
C ALA A 262 -10.41 -19.48 12.94
N TRP A 263 -10.42 -18.48 13.78
CA TRP A 263 -9.34 -18.20 14.71
C TRP A 263 -9.88 -18.16 16.14
N ASP A 264 -9.03 -18.54 17.09
CA ASP A 264 -9.35 -18.55 18.51
C ASP A 264 -8.18 -17.94 19.28
N LEU A 265 -8.39 -16.75 19.83
CA LEU A 265 -7.38 -16.02 20.61
C LEU A 265 -7.09 -16.68 21.97
N ALA A 266 -8.06 -17.42 22.55
CA ALA A 266 -7.87 -18.06 23.84
C ALA A 266 -6.94 -19.28 23.75
N THR A 267 -6.99 -19.99 22.62
CA THR A 267 -6.13 -21.15 22.35
C THR A 267 -4.98 -20.81 21.38
N GLU A 268 -4.93 -19.55 20.90
CA GLU A 268 -3.92 -19.04 19.95
C GLU A 268 -3.82 -19.94 18.69
N ARG A 269 -4.95 -20.36 18.15
CA ARG A 269 -4.99 -21.30 17.03
C ARG A 269 -5.82 -20.78 15.86
N LEU A 270 -5.32 -21.10 14.66
CA LEU A 270 -6.10 -21.10 13.43
C LEU A 270 -6.66 -22.51 13.21
N THR A 271 -7.90 -22.60 12.83
CA THR A 271 -8.57 -23.87 12.48
C THR A 271 -9.42 -23.65 11.23
N GLY A 272 -9.74 -24.72 10.55
CA GLY A 272 -10.62 -24.58 9.40
C GLY A 272 -10.96 -25.88 8.71
N ARG A 273 -11.60 -25.72 7.56
CA ARG A 273 -11.94 -26.81 6.63
C ARG A 273 -11.43 -26.47 5.25
N GLY A 274 -11.06 -27.48 4.49
CA GLY A 274 -10.58 -27.34 3.13
C GLY A 274 -10.64 -28.66 2.38
N PRO A 275 -10.19 -28.71 1.12
CA PRO A 275 -10.14 -29.93 0.32
C PRO A 275 -9.25 -30.97 1.00
N ALA A 276 -9.73 -32.21 1.14
CA ALA A 276 -8.96 -33.28 1.71
C ALA A 276 -7.63 -33.50 0.98
N ALA A 277 -6.56 -33.75 1.72
CA ALA A 277 -5.19 -33.94 1.24
C ALA A 277 -4.54 -32.72 0.58
N ALA A 278 -5.17 -31.55 0.59
CA ALA A 278 -4.51 -30.32 0.14
C ALA A 278 -3.40 -29.90 1.12
N SER A 279 -2.32 -29.33 0.60
CA SER A 279 -1.29 -28.69 1.41
C SER A 279 -1.59 -27.22 1.60
N LEU A 280 -1.23 -26.71 2.77
CA LEU A 280 -1.48 -25.32 3.16
C LEU A 280 -0.14 -24.65 3.48
N ASP A 281 0.16 -23.57 2.77
CA ASP A 281 1.26 -22.66 3.09
C ASP A 281 0.69 -21.40 3.75
N PHE A 282 1.24 -21.04 4.89
CA PHE A 282 0.81 -19.87 5.63
C PHE A 282 1.91 -18.80 5.60
N THR A 283 1.49 -17.55 5.62
CA THR A 283 2.32 -16.43 6.06
C THR A 283 1.55 -15.77 7.20
N VAL A 284 2.13 -15.77 8.38
CA VAL A 284 1.53 -15.17 9.59
C VAL A 284 2.44 -14.05 10.05
N TRP A 285 1.91 -12.86 10.27
CA TRP A 285 2.67 -11.72 10.73
C TRP A 285 1.78 -10.75 11.52
N ASN A 286 2.40 -9.99 12.41
CA ASN A 286 1.69 -8.97 13.18
C ASN A 286 2.42 -7.62 13.02
N PRO A 287 1.76 -6.58 12.47
CA PRO A 287 2.39 -5.28 12.23
C PRO A 287 2.83 -4.57 13.53
N TRP A 288 2.22 -4.93 14.66
CA TRP A 288 2.55 -4.38 15.98
C TRP A 288 3.66 -5.15 16.71
N ARG A 289 4.16 -6.21 16.06
CA ARG A 289 5.24 -7.08 16.55
C ARG A 289 6.25 -7.32 15.43
N PRO A 290 7.01 -6.30 15.03
CA PRO A 290 7.96 -6.43 13.93
C PRO A 290 9.01 -7.50 14.26
N GLY A 291 9.28 -8.36 13.29
CA GLY A 291 10.19 -9.50 13.43
C GLY A 291 9.51 -10.83 13.77
N GLU A 292 8.22 -10.84 14.06
CA GLU A 292 7.43 -12.07 14.32
C GLU A 292 6.70 -12.54 13.03
N THR A 293 7.42 -12.60 11.90
CA THR A 293 6.87 -13.17 10.66
C THR A 293 7.27 -14.62 10.56
N GLU A 294 6.29 -15.49 10.34
CA GLU A 294 6.52 -16.93 10.17
C GLU A 294 5.79 -17.47 8.94
N THR A 295 6.32 -18.55 8.38
CA THR A 295 5.76 -19.21 7.18
C THR A 295 5.54 -20.70 7.42
N PRO A 296 4.66 -21.08 8.36
CA PRO A 296 4.41 -22.47 8.65
C PRO A 296 3.65 -23.17 7.53
N LYS A 297 3.77 -24.50 7.51
CA LYS A 297 3.03 -25.37 6.60
C LYS A 297 2.13 -26.31 7.37
N SER A 298 1.01 -26.66 6.78
CA SER A 298 0.07 -27.65 7.32
C SER A 298 -0.53 -28.46 6.18
N ALA A 299 -1.31 -29.46 6.51
CA ALA A 299 -2.08 -30.26 5.56
C ALA A 299 -3.52 -30.41 6.04
N VAL A 300 -4.43 -30.50 5.07
CA VAL A 300 -5.82 -30.79 5.34
C VAL A 300 -5.99 -32.29 5.58
N GLY A 301 -6.59 -32.66 6.69
CA GLY A 301 -6.87 -34.04 7.01
C GLY A 301 -7.87 -34.70 6.06
N PRO A 302 -8.02 -36.04 6.12
CA PRO A 302 -8.96 -36.77 5.27
C PRO A 302 -10.42 -36.39 5.51
N ASP A 303 -10.74 -35.86 6.69
CA ASP A 303 -12.06 -35.35 7.07
C ASP A 303 -12.29 -33.88 6.63
N GLY A 304 -11.32 -33.31 5.92
CA GLY A 304 -11.32 -31.90 5.49
C GLY A 304 -10.95 -30.90 6.58
N ALA A 305 -10.59 -31.31 7.79
CA ALA A 305 -10.20 -30.41 8.87
C ALA A 305 -8.70 -30.12 8.86
N TRP A 306 -8.33 -28.91 9.31
CA TRP A 306 -6.95 -28.52 9.54
C TRP A 306 -6.84 -27.61 10.77
N SER A 307 -5.63 -27.56 11.34
CA SER A 307 -5.32 -26.70 12.48
C SER A 307 -3.86 -26.28 12.46
N LEU A 308 -3.62 -25.03 12.86
CA LEU A 308 -2.29 -24.44 12.99
C LEU A 308 -2.20 -23.69 14.31
N ALA A 309 -1.12 -23.89 15.06
CA ALA A 309 -0.73 -23.02 16.16
C ALA A 309 0.52 -22.25 15.70
N PRO A 310 0.42 -20.95 15.45
CA PRO A 310 1.58 -20.13 15.12
C PRO A 310 2.60 -20.13 16.27
N GLU A 311 3.89 -20.05 15.95
CA GLU A 311 4.97 -20.07 16.95
C GLU A 311 4.90 -18.85 17.89
N HIS A 312 4.50 -17.70 17.34
CA HIS A 312 4.37 -16.46 18.09
C HIS A 312 2.95 -16.21 18.63
N GLY A 313 2.07 -17.21 18.51
CA GLY A 313 0.66 -17.13 18.91
C GLY A 313 -0.21 -16.28 17.98
N LEU A 314 -1.49 -16.17 18.33
CA LEU A 314 -2.45 -15.30 17.66
C LEU A 314 -2.78 -14.12 18.55
N HIS A 315 -2.67 -12.92 18.00
CA HIS A 315 -3.00 -11.68 18.68
C HIS A 315 -3.94 -10.84 17.80
N PRO A 316 -4.68 -9.88 18.37
CA PRO A 316 -5.34 -8.86 17.57
C PRO A 316 -4.37 -8.22 16.57
N ALA A 317 -4.85 -7.87 15.38
CA ALA A 317 -4.08 -7.44 14.21
C ALA A 317 -3.16 -8.48 13.57
N THR A 318 -3.09 -9.72 14.03
CA THR A 318 -2.36 -10.76 13.29
C THR A 318 -2.99 -10.96 11.92
N HIS A 319 -2.19 -10.76 10.88
CA HIS A 319 -2.52 -11.05 9.51
C HIS A 319 -2.12 -12.48 9.18
N PHE A 320 -2.94 -13.17 8.44
CA PHE A 320 -2.57 -14.46 7.90
C PHE A 320 -3.03 -14.60 6.46
N TYR A 321 -2.11 -15.11 5.66
CA TYR A 321 -2.31 -15.45 4.26
C TYR A 321 -2.21 -16.96 4.14
N ILE A 322 -3.18 -17.59 3.51
CA ILE A 322 -3.24 -19.04 3.33
C ILE A 322 -3.27 -19.33 1.84
N THR A 323 -2.24 -20.00 1.35
CA THR A 323 -2.24 -20.59 0.00
C THR A 323 -2.54 -22.07 0.13
N THR A 324 -3.67 -22.49 -0.40
CA THR A 324 -4.08 -23.91 -0.47
C THR A 324 -3.69 -24.45 -1.83
N HIS A 325 -2.82 -25.43 -1.86
CA HIS A 325 -2.43 -26.11 -3.10
C HIS A 325 -3.41 -27.25 -3.38
N LEU A 326 -4.10 -27.15 -4.50
CA LEU A 326 -5.03 -28.17 -4.96
C LEU A 326 -4.27 -29.32 -5.65
N PRO A 327 -4.82 -30.55 -5.68
CA PRO A 327 -4.15 -31.70 -6.28
C PRO A 327 -3.78 -31.53 -7.75
N ASP A 328 -4.48 -30.67 -8.48
CA ASP A 328 -4.25 -30.34 -9.89
C ASP A 328 -3.22 -29.22 -10.11
N GLY A 329 -2.62 -28.70 -9.04
CA GLY A 329 -1.65 -27.62 -9.06
C GLY A 329 -2.21 -26.21 -9.10
N ASP A 330 -3.52 -26.07 -9.12
CA ASP A 330 -4.17 -24.78 -8.91
C ASP A 330 -4.15 -24.40 -7.43
N GLN A 331 -4.50 -23.15 -7.15
CA GLN A 331 -4.37 -22.61 -5.81
C GLN A 331 -5.64 -21.86 -5.38
N LEU A 332 -5.99 -22.00 -4.13
CA LEU A 332 -6.87 -21.05 -3.46
C LEU A 332 -6.02 -20.13 -2.60
N TYR A 333 -6.41 -18.88 -2.57
CA TYR A 333 -5.78 -17.88 -1.71
C TYR A 333 -6.82 -17.26 -0.79
N HIS A 334 -6.50 -17.21 0.47
CA HIS A 334 -7.32 -16.58 1.48
C HIS A 334 -6.45 -15.68 2.35
N CYS A 335 -6.85 -14.44 2.53
CA CYS A 335 -6.20 -13.57 3.49
C CYS A 335 -7.23 -13.02 4.47
N GLU A 336 -6.83 -12.97 5.71
CA GLU A 336 -7.66 -12.46 6.79
C GLU A 336 -6.78 -11.82 7.86
N GLN A 337 -7.42 -11.06 8.74
CA GLN A 337 -6.79 -10.43 9.87
C GLN A 337 -7.65 -10.70 11.10
N VAL A 338 -7.00 -11.06 12.19
CA VAL A 338 -7.65 -11.04 13.50
C VAL A 338 -8.04 -9.60 13.81
N PRO A 339 -9.33 -9.29 13.97
CA PRO A 339 -9.76 -7.91 14.19
C PRO A 339 -9.12 -7.31 15.43
N MET A 340 -8.81 -6.02 15.34
CA MET A 340 -8.25 -5.25 16.44
C MET A 340 -9.12 -4.05 16.75
N LEU A 341 -9.24 -3.71 18.03
CA LEU A 341 -9.91 -2.52 18.50
C LEU A 341 -8.89 -1.41 18.70
N TYR A 342 -9.17 -0.24 18.15
CA TYR A 342 -8.54 1.02 18.50
C TYR A 342 -9.51 1.83 19.34
N LEU A 343 -9.10 2.13 20.54
CA LEU A 343 -9.89 2.87 21.51
C LEU A 343 -9.22 4.22 21.77
N GLU A 344 -9.97 5.30 21.63
CA GLU A 344 -9.48 6.64 21.93
C GLU A 344 -10.13 7.13 23.25
N PRO A 345 -9.45 6.93 24.41
CA PRO A 345 -10.00 7.37 25.68
C PRO A 345 -10.14 8.89 25.70
N GLY A 346 -11.30 9.37 26.11
CA GLY A 346 -11.55 10.79 26.30
C GLY A 346 -10.76 11.38 27.48
N ASP A 347 -10.60 12.70 27.45
CA ASP A 347 -9.97 13.46 28.54
C ASP A 347 -10.88 13.62 29.78
N GLY A 348 -12.04 12.95 29.78
CA GLY A 348 -13.04 13.08 30.85
C GLY A 348 -13.92 14.33 30.75
N SER A 349 -13.63 15.27 29.85
CA SER A 349 -14.40 16.52 29.71
C SER A 349 -15.80 16.32 29.10
N GLY A 350 -16.02 15.18 28.45
CA GLY A 350 -17.28 14.89 27.76
C GLY A 350 -17.56 15.75 26.51
N ARG A 351 -16.61 16.61 26.13
CA ARG A 351 -16.79 17.58 25.02
C ARG A 351 -16.08 17.16 23.74
N ASP A 352 -15.25 16.11 23.77
CA ASP A 352 -14.56 15.60 22.60
C ASP A 352 -15.43 14.54 21.90
N PRO A 353 -16.00 14.80 20.73
CA PRO A 353 -16.80 13.81 20.02
C PRO A 353 -15.99 12.59 19.58
N ARG A 354 -14.65 12.70 19.45
CA ARG A 354 -13.76 11.58 19.14
C ARG A 354 -13.61 10.62 20.32
N ALA A 355 -13.82 11.07 21.53
CA ALA A 355 -13.76 10.22 22.71
C ALA A 355 -14.83 9.11 22.76
N ALA A 356 -15.82 9.15 21.89
CA ALA A 356 -16.84 8.13 21.72
C ALA A 356 -16.55 7.19 20.52
N PHE A 357 -15.43 7.37 19.85
CA PHE A 357 -15.08 6.67 18.62
C PHE A 357 -14.32 5.39 18.93
N VAL A 358 -14.77 4.30 18.33
CA VAL A 358 -14.08 3.01 18.31
C VAL A 358 -13.86 2.64 16.86
N GLU A 359 -12.63 2.31 16.53
CA GLU A 359 -12.29 1.77 15.24
C GLU A 359 -12.05 0.26 15.38
N VAL A 360 -12.71 -0.52 14.54
CA VAL A 360 -12.48 -1.95 14.41
C VAL A 360 -11.69 -2.16 13.14
N GLN A 361 -10.43 -2.50 13.27
CA GLN A 361 -9.56 -2.79 12.13
C GLN A 361 -9.69 -4.26 11.71
N THR A 362 -9.87 -4.47 10.40
CA THR A 362 -9.93 -5.77 9.75
C THR A 362 -9.62 -5.59 8.27
N LEU A 363 -9.23 -6.65 7.57
CA LEU A 363 -8.92 -6.55 6.14
C LEU A 363 -10.15 -6.40 5.24
N TRP A 364 -11.32 -6.93 5.63
CA TRP A 364 -12.47 -7.06 4.71
C TRP A 364 -13.82 -6.81 5.36
N GLU A 365 -14.88 -7.05 4.58
CA GLU A 365 -16.28 -6.87 4.99
C GLU A 365 -16.54 -7.28 6.43
N LEU A 366 -16.87 -6.31 7.25
CA LEU A 366 -17.13 -6.51 8.65
C LEU A 366 -18.48 -5.95 9.04
N ARG A 367 -19.21 -6.69 9.83
CA ARG A 367 -20.30 -6.18 10.63
C ARG A 367 -19.94 -6.38 12.10
N ALA A 368 -19.88 -5.28 12.84
CA ALA A 368 -19.58 -5.28 14.25
C ALA A 368 -20.72 -4.66 15.06
N GLU A 369 -20.94 -5.23 16.23
CA GLU A 369 -21.81 -4.67 17.28
C GLU A 369 -20.91 -4.37 18.48
N LEU A 370 -20.95 -3.12 18.95
CA LEU A 370 -20.15 -2.64 20.06
C LEU A 370 -21.01 -2.38 21.28
N GLU A 371 -20.49 -2.74 22.45
CA GLU A 371 -21.02 -2.36 23.75
C GLU A 371 -19.92 -1.68 24.56
N LEU A 372 -20.24 -0.52 25.15
CA LEU A 372 -19.44 0.12 26.18
C LEU A 372 -19.99 -0.27 27.55
N ARG A 373 -19.16 -0.85 28.37
CA ARG A 373 -19.51 -1.23 29.74
C ARG A 373 -18.76 -0.39 30.74
N ARG A 374 -19.50 0.08 31.74
CA ARG A 374 -18.97 0.83 32.88
C ARG A 374 -19.56 0.21 34.14
N GLU A 375 -18.69 -0.24 35.07
CA GLU A 375 -19.14 -0.95 36.28
C GLU A 375 -20.12 -2.11 35.93
N ASP A 376 -19.74 -2.94 34.95
CA ASP A 376 -20.49 -4.09 34.41
C ASP A 376 -21.85 -3.77 33.76
N ARG A 377 -22.20 -2.50 33.64
CA ARG A 377 -23.44 -2.07 32.96
C ARG A 377 -23.15 -1.60 31.56
N VAL A 378 -23.98 -1.99 30.62
CA VAL A 378 -23.92 -1.43 29.26
C VAL A 378 -24.45 -0.01 29.28
N VAL A 379 -23.59 0.98 28.97
CA VAL A 379 -23.92 2.41 29.01
C VAL A 379 -24.04 3.01 27.60
N ALA A 380 -23.46 2.35 26.58
CA ALA A 380 -23.60 2.77 25.19
C ALA A 380 -23.46 1.60 24.23
N ARG A 381 -23.96 1.78 23.02
CA ARG A 381 -23.88 0.81 21.93
C ARG A 381 -23.58 1.49 20.61
N ALA A 382 -23.01 0.71 19.68
CA ALA A 382 -22.91 1.06 18.27
C ALA A 382 -23.01 -0.21 17.44
N ALA A 383 -23.50 -0.10 16.22
CA ALA A 383 -23.48 -1.19 15.25
C ALA A 383 -23.25 -0.63 13.85
N GLY A 384 -22.53 -1.34 13.04
CA GLY A 384 -22.26 -0.95 11.68
C GLY A 384 -21.61 -2.05 10.88
N GLY A 385 -21.46 -1.80 9.60
CA GLY A 385 -20.77 -2.68 8.67
C GLY A 385 -20.51 -1.96 7.37
N GLY A 386 -19.46 -2.37 6.68
CA GLY A 386 -19.08 -1.81 5.39
C GLY A 386 -18.51 -2.87 4.47
N PRO A 387 -18.84 -2.80 3.18
CA PRO A 387 -18.45 -3.85 2.23
C PRO A 387 -16.97 -3.81 1.79
N TRP A 388 -16.22 -2.73 2.09
CA TRP A 388 -14.91 -2.53 1.45
C TRP A 388 -13.85 -1.76 2.24
N SER A 389 -14.09 -1.38 3.48
CA SER A 389 -13.07 -0.67 4.26
C SER A 389 -12.49 -1.56 5.34
N GLY A 390 -11.18 -1.77 5.32
CA GLY A 390 -10.47 -2.50 6.36
C GLY A 390 -10.60 -1.90 7.76
N ASN A 391 -11.23 -0.71 7.88
CA ASN A 391 -11.43 -0.02 9.14
C ASN A 391 -12.88 0.42 9.27
N LEU A 392 -13.55 -0.08 10.29
CA LEU A 392 -14.91 0.29 10.64
C LEU A 392 -14.90 1.26 11.82
N GLY A 393 -15.13 2.53 11.56
CA GLY A 393 -15.27 3.55 12.59
C GLY A 393 -16.71 3.65 13.10
N LEU A 394 -16.91 3.49 14.40
CA LEU A 394 -18.24 3.53 15.03
C LEU A 394 -18.24 4.53 16.19
N ILE A 395 -19.31 5.29 16.32
CA ILE A 395 -19.54 6.21 17.44
C ILE A 395 -20.49 5.53 18.44
N LEU A 396 -20.01 5.30 19.65
CA LEU A 396 -20.81 4.77 20.75
C LEU A 396 -21.87 5.78 21.17
N GLN A 397 -23.12 5.35 21.22
CA GLN A 397 -24.26 6.18 21.59
C GLN A 397 -24.90 5.69 22.89
N GLY A 398 -25.13 6.61 23.81
CA GLY A 398 -25.90 6.36 25.02
C GLY A 398 -27.38 6.06 24.73
N THR A 399 -28.14 5.75 25.76
CA THR A 399 -29.58 5.48 25.66
C THR A 399 -30.42 6.68 25.17
N ASP A 400 -29.84 7.86 25.27
CA ASP A 400 -30.39 9.13 24.76
C ASP A 400 -29.99 9.45 23.31
N GLY A 401 -29.21 8.57 22.68
CA GLY A 401 -28.66 8.75 21.34
C GLY A 401 -27.46 9.70 21.25
N ALA A 402 -27.03 10.28 22.36
CA ALA A 402 -25.85 11.16 22.39
C ALA A 402 -24.55 10.32 22.36
N PRO A 403 -23.47 10.85 21.74
CA PRO A 403 -22.16 10.22 21.80
C PRO A 403 -21.71 10.03 23.26
N MET A 404 -21.33 8.79 23.61
CA MET A 404 -20.90 8.42 24.96
C MET A 404 -19.38 8.31 25.03
N PRO A 405 -18.69 9.23 25.72
CA PRO A 405 -17.23 9.18 25.82
C PRO A 405 -16.72 7.94 26.56
N ILE A 406 -15.69 7.33 25.99
CA ILE A 406 -14.92 6.23 26.57
C ILE A 406 -14.03 6.81 27.67
N ARG A 407 -13.97 6.18 28.83
CA ARG A 407 -13.17 6.60 29.97
C ARG A 407 -12.23 5.48 30.43
N THR A 408 -11.17 5.83 31.08
CA THR A 408 -10.33 4.85 31.81
C THR A 408 -11.18 4.02 32.75
N GLY A 409 -11.01 2.70 32.74
CA GLY A 409 -11.79 1.72 33.51
C GLY A 409 -13.04 1.23 32.79
N ASP A 410 -13.43 1.80 31.66
CA ASP A 410 -14.49 1.22 30.82
C ASP A 410 -13.99 -0.03 30.10
N VAL A 411 -14.89 -0.91 29.72
CA VAL A 411 -14.64 -2.09 28.88
C VAL A 411 -15.41 -1.95 27.59
N VAL A 412 -14.71 -2.04 26.47
CA VAL A 412 -15.33 -2.09 25.13
C VAL A 412 -15.39 -3.55 24.69
N ARG A 413 -16.60 -4.01 24.36
CA ARG A 413 -16.85 -5.33 23.81
C ARG A 413 -17.34 -5.22 22.38
N ALA A 414 -16.72 -5.95 21.46
CA ALA A 414 -17.11 -6.03 20.06
C ALA A 414 -17.55 -7.46 19.71
N SER A 415 -18.75 -7.61 19.17
CA SER A 415 -19.24 -8.87 18.61
C SER A 415 -19.12 -8.82 17.09
N ILE A 416 -18.38 -9.77 16.50
CA ILE A 416 -18.05 -9.86 15.08
C ILE A 416 -18.34 -11.28 14.61
N GLY A 417 -19.48 -11.50 13.97
CA GLY A 417 -19.97 -12.84 13.69
C GLY A 417 -20.13 -13.64 14.98
N SER A 418 -19.46 -14.79 15.08
CA SER A 418 -19.42 -15.62 16.30
C SER A 418 -18.33 -15.24 17.30
N GLN A 419 -17.47 -14.28 16.95
CA GLN A 419 -16.32 -13.88 17.76
C GLN A 419 -16.67 -12.71 18.66
N VAL A 420 -16.04 -12.67 19.83
CA VAL A 420 -16.16 -11.58 20.79
C VAL A 420 -14.77 -11.11 21.16
N LEU A 421 -14.51 -9.82 20.94
CA LEU A 421 -13.31 -9.14 21.41
C LEU A 421 -13.67 -8.27 22.60
N GLU A 422 -12.75 -8.16 23.54
CA GLU A 422 -12.95 -7.35 24.75
C GLU A 422 -11.66 -6.63 25.13
N ALA A 423 -11.77 -5.33 25.38
CA ALA A 423 -10.65 -4.50 25.75
C ALA A 423 -10.99 -3.54 26.90
N GLU A 424 -10.21 -3.60 27.97
CA GLU A 424 -10.28 -2.63 29.05
C GLU A 424 -9.55 -1.36 28.65
N VAL A 425 -10.16 -0.22 28.93
CA VAL A 425 -9.60 1.09 28.62
C VAL A 425 -8.67 1.54 29.74
N LEU A 426 -7.38 1.45 29.49
CA LEU A 426 -6.34 1.90 30.42
C LEU A 426 -5.94 3.35 30.16
N PRO A 427 -5.27 4.03 31.10
CA PRO A 427 -4.88 5.42 30.91
C PRO A 427 -3.84 5.56 29.80
N LEU A 428 -4.10 6.47 28.85
CA LEU A 428 -3.16 6.90 27.82
C LEU A 428 -3.25 8.41 27.64
N THR A 429 -2.13 9.09 27.85
CA THR A 429 -2.01 10.53 27.60
C THR A 429 -0.83 10.80 26.69
N ALA A 430 -0.91 11.86 25.90
CA ALA A 430 0.17 12.31 25.04
C ALA A 430 0.27 13.82 25.08
N SER A 431 1.48 14.34 25.26
CA SER A 431 1.79 15.77 25.25
C SER A 431 3.09 16.02 24.53
N TRP A 432 3.07 16.90 23.57
CA TRP A 432 4.28 17.33 22.87
C TRP A 432 5.04 18.34 23.75
N GLN A 433 6.34 18.11 23.95
CA GLN A 433 7.16 18.96 24.81
C GLN A 433 8.04 19.97 24.08
N GLY A 434 8.08 19.91 22.74
CA GLY A 434 8.97 20.75 21.96
C GLY A 434 10.47 20.42 22.12
N GLY A 435 11.31 21.36 21.72
CA GLY A 435 12.77 21.24 21.71
C GLY A 435 13.32 20.57 20.46
N ASP A 436 14.65 20.56 20.35
CA ASP A 436 15.39 20.09 19.15
C ASP A 436 15.14 18.61 18.82
N ARG A 437 14.50 17.85 19.70
CA ARG A 437 14.19 16.44 19.50
C ARG A 437 12.71 16.13 19.35
N GLY A 438 11.81 17.13 19.44
CA GLY A 438 10.38 16.91 19.33
C GLY A 438 9.87 15.81 20.28
N LEU A 439 10.12 15.94 21.57
CA LEU A 439 9.72 14.93 22.55
C LEU A 439 8.22 14.88 22.74
N VAL A 440 7.65 13.68 22.62
CA VAL A 440 6.29 13.35 23.02
C VAL A 440 6.36 12.56 24.32
N VAL A 441 5.69 13.05 25.35
CA VAL A 441 5.66 12.42 26.68
C VAL A 441 4.23 12.18 27.14
N GLY A 442 4.07 11.24 28.06
CA GLY A 442 2.75 10.97 28.62
C GLY A 442 2.76 9.82 29.59
N ASN A 443 1.56 9.34 29.88
CA ASN A 443 1.34 8.16 30.70
C ASN A 443 0.72 7.06 29.84
N ALA A 444 1.13 5.84 30.06
CA ALA A 444 0.61 4.62 29.47
C ALA A 444 0.59 3.53 30.55
N PRO A 445 -0.04 2.39 30.32
CA PRO A 445 0.05 1.26 31.25
C PRO A 445 1.52 0.89 31.52
N PRO A 446 1.90 0.63 32.79
CA PRO A 446 3.28 0.27 33.13
C PRO A 446 3.79 -0.91 32.28
N GLY A 447 4.98 -0.76 31.70
CA GLY A 447 5.60 -1.79 30.84
C GLY A 447 4.97 -1.99 29.46
N ALA A 448 3.89 -1.28 29.14
CA ALA A 448 3.27 -1.37 27.82
C ALA A 448 4.18 -0.81 26.72
N THR A 449 4.10 -1.38 25.53
CA THR A 449 4.74 -0.78 24.36
C THR A 449 3.95 0.44 23.93
N VAL A 450 4.64 1.57 23.79
CA VAL A 450 4.06 2.84 23.32
C VAL A 450 4.70 3.18 21.99
N GLY A 451 3.89 3.33 20.97
CA GLY A 451 4.31 3.70 19.62
C GLY A 451 3.87 5.12 19.27
N LEU A 452 4.61 5.78 18.41
CA LEU A 452 4.30 7.09 17.83
C LEU A 452 4.17 6.94 16.33
N ALA A 453 3.11 7.46 15.76
CA ALA A 453 2.84 7.42 14.32
C ALA A 453 2.35 8.77 13.80
N GLU A 454 2.49 8.97 12.49
CA GLU A 454 1.75 9.99 11.78
C GLU A 454 0.24 9.72 11.82
N PRO A 455 -0.59 10.76 11.72
CA PRO A 455 -2.02 10.54 11.50
C PRO A 455 -2.24 9.73 10.23
N GLU A 456 -3.09 8.71 10.35
CA GLU A 456 -3.44 7.80 9.25
C GLU A 456 -2.34 6.77 8.89
N SER A 457 -1.14 6.83 9.50
CA SER A 457 -0.20 5.71 9.40
C SER A 457 -0.79 4.48 10.10
N PRO A 458 -0.88 3.36 9.41
CA PRO A 458 -1.40 2.14 10.02
C PRO A 458 -0.43 1.53 11.05
N PHE A 459 0.81 2.01 11.13
CA PHE A 459 1.87 1.42 11.94
C PHE A 459 2.68 2.49 12.69
N PRO A 460 3.21 2.17 13.88
CA PRO A 460 4.07 3.09 14.60
C PRO A 460 5.45 3.21 13.93
N ASP A 461 5.90 4.45 13.78
CA ASP A 461 7.21 4.78 13.20
C ASP A 461 8.34 4.73 14.24
N ALA A 462 7.99 4.92 15.52
CA ALA A 462 8.90 4.74 16.66
C ALA A 462 8.18 4.12 17.84
N SER A 463 8.91 3.41 18.68
CA SER A 463 8.34 2.80 19.86
C SER A 463 9.28 2.89 21.07
N THR A 464 8.69 2.86 22.27
CA THR A 464 9.36 2.76 23.57
C THR A 464 8.53 1.89 24.51
N ARG A 465 9.07 1.57 25.68
CA ARG A 465 8.29 0.95 26.75
C ARG A 465 7.95 1.98 27.82
N GLY A 466 6.73 1.94 28.31
CA GLY A 466 6.33 2.69 29.50
C GLY A 466 7.17 2.28 30.70
N GLY A 467 7.58 3.26 31.51
CA GLY A 467 8.29 3.02 32.78
C GLY A 467 7.43 2.24 33.77
N ALA A 468 8.04 1.79 34.85
CA ALA A 468 7.32 1.13 35.94
C ALA A 468 6.30 2.05 36.64
N ASP A 469 6.49 3.36 36.53
CA ASP A 469 5.59 4.42 37.03
C ASP A 469 4.50 4.78 35.98
N GLY A 470 4.50 4.10 34.82
CA GLY A 470 3.59 4.38 33.72
C GLY A 470 3.96 5.58 32.86
N THR A 471 5.09 6.26 33.14
CA THR A 471 5.51 7.37 32.25
C THR A 471 6.24 6.88 31.01
N TYR A 472 6.16 7.62 29.91
CA TYR A 472 6.94 7.37 28.72
C TYR A 472 7.46 8.66 28.08
N SER A 473 8.52 8.51 27.29
CA SER A 473 9.08 9.57 26.46
C SER A 473 9.51 9.00 25.11
N LEU A 474 9.02 9.59 24.04
CA LEU A 474 9.33 9.24 22.66
C LEU A 474 9.95 10.45 21.95
N SER A 475 11.05 10.23 21.24
CA SER A 475 11.61 11.25 20.37
C SER A 475 10.96 11.13 18.99
N ALA A 476 10.42 12.23 18.49
CA ALA A 476 9.96 12.34 17.12
C ALA A 476 11.10 12.60 16.12
N ALA A 477 12.35 12.79 16.61
CA ALA A 477 13.51 12.95 15.74
C ALA A 477 13.80 11.63 15.00
N GLY A 478 13.78 11.67 13.68
CA GLY A 478 14.03 10.51 12.82
C GLY A 478 12.80 9.70 12.42
N LEU A 479 11.59 10.08 12.86
CA LEU A 479 10.35 9.41 12.45
C LEU A 479 10.05 9.55 10.96
N TRP A 480 10.53 10.60 10.34
CA TRP A 480 10.29 10.96 8.94
C TRP A 480 11.45 10.57 8.03
N SER A 481 12.23 9.54 8.39
CA SER A 481 13.44 9.16 7.67
C SER A 481 13.23 8.20 6.50
N MET A 482 12.00 7.79 6.23
CA MET A 482 11.71 6.90 5.10
C MET A 482 10.68 7.56 4.18
N SER A 483 11.01 7.63 2.88
CA SER A 483 10.05 7.97 1.84
C SER A 483 9.03 6.83 1.65
N GLU A 484 7.91 7.10 0.98
CA GLU A 484 6.94 6.05 0.59
C GLU A 484 7.60 4.89 -0.18
N ASP A 485 8.74 5.14 -0.83
CA ASP A 485 9.51 4.15 -1.58
C ASP A 485 10.55 3.41 -0.73
N GLY A 486 10.60 3.64 0.59
CA GLY A 486 11.53 2.99 1.50
C GLY A 486 12.98 3.48 1.42
N GLU A 487 13.24 4.59 0.73
CA GLU A 487 14.54 5.24 0.73
C GLU A 487 14.74 6.06 2.01
N ALA A 488 15.91 5.92 2.62
CA ALA A 488 16.30 6.77 3.74
C ALA A 488 16.36 8.23 3.30
N LEU A 489 15.52 9.07 3.88
CA LEU A 489 15.60 10.50 3.65
C LEU A 489 16.93 11.05 4.23
N PRO A 490 17.53 12.07 3.61
CA PRO A 490 18.83 12.57 4.04
C PRO A 490 18.82 12.97 5.51
N ASP A 491 19.90 12.62 6.22
CA ASP A 491 20.13 12.96 7.63
C ASP A 491 19.86 14.45 7.86
N GLY A 492 18.87 14.77 8.68
CA GLY A 492 18.59 16.14 9.07
C GLY A 492 17.19 16.67 8.85
N LEU A 493 16.18 15.79 8.62
CA LEU A 493 14.80 16.27 8.67
C LEU A 493 14.48 16.87 10.04
N PRO A 494 13.79 18.02 10.06
CA PRO A 494 13.46 18.68 11.31
C PRO A 494 12.57 17.77 12.18
N PRO A 495 12.69 17.86 13.50
CA PRO A 495 11.75 17.19 14.39
C PRO A 495 10.33 17.61 14.05
N MET A 496 9.36 16.77 14.40
CA MET A 496 7.92 17.03 14.15
C MET A 496 7.61 18.53 14.31
N ALA A 497 7.20 19.15 13.21
CA ALA A 497 7.00 20.60 13.20
C ALA A 497 5.92 21.01 14.23
N PRO A 498 6.04 22.15 14.89
CA PRO A 498 4.94 22.71 15.67
C PRO A 498 3.67 22.74 14.82
N GLY A 499 2.55 22.31 15.42
CA GLY A 499 1.27 22.19 14.69
C GLY A 499 1.05 20.88 13.95
N ALA A 500 2.08 20.08 13.76
CA ALA A 500 1.91 18.74 13.21
C ALA A 500 0.98 17.92 14.13
N LYS A 501 0.18 17.09 13.51
CA LYS A 501 -0.63 16.09 14.21
C LYS A 501 0.23 14.84 14.40
N GLY A 502 0.04 14.16 15.51
CA GLY A 502 0.62 12.85 15.76
C GLY A 502 -0.36 11.99 16.51
N GLU A 503 -0.11 10.69 16.50
CA GLU A 503 -0.88 9.71 17.23
C GLU A 503 0.07 8.84 18.07
N VAL A 504 -0.30 8.64 19.32
CA VAL A 504 0.39 7.70 20.22
C VAL A 504 -0.50 6.49 20.40
N TYR A 505 0.09 5.33 20.25
CA TYR A 505 -0.55 4.04 20.45
C TYR A 505 0.04 3.35 21.68
N SER A 506 -0.79 2.66 22.43
CA SER A 506 -0.33 1.74 23.46
C SER A 506 -1.03 0.40 23.28
N THR A 507 -0.23 -0.65 23.02
CA THR A 507 -0.75 -2.00 22.90
C THR A 507 -1.07 -2.56 24.28
N LEU A 508 -2.32 -2.94 24.47
CA LEU A 508 -2.82 -3.57 25.69
C LEU A 508 -2.32 -5.03 25.81
N ALA A 509 -2.37 -5.58 27.02
CA ALA A 509 -2.09 -7.00 27.23
C ALA A 509 -3.02 -7.92 26.42
N SER A 510 -4.25 -7.48 26.14
CA SER A 510 -5.19 -8.16 25.25
C SER A 510 -4.81 -8.08 23.77
N GLY A 511 -3.75 -7.36 23.39
CA GLY A 511 -3.32 -7.13 22.02
C GLY A 511 -4.08 -6.03 21.27
N HIS A 512 -5.10 -5.44 21.87
CA HIS A 512 -5.80 -4.28 21.32
C HIS A 512 -5.01 -2.99 21.57
N ASN A 513 -5.33 -1.92 20.84
CA ASN A 513 -4.61 -0.65 20.95
C ASN A 513 -5.47 0.46 21.57
N LEU A 514 -4.87 1.17 22.49
CA LEU A 514 -5.29 2.52 22.83
C LEU A 514 -4.63 3.49 21.86
N ARG A 515 -5.35 4.48 21.42
CA ARG A 515 -4.87 5.55 20.55
C ARG A 515 -5.10 6.91 21.21
N ARG A 516 -4.13 7.80 21.12
CA ARG A 516 -4.28 9.18 21.56
C ARG A 516 -3.71 10.12 20.53
N SER A 517 -4.60 10.88 19.89
CA SER A 517 -4.19 11.95 19.00
C SER A 517 -3.70 13.15 19.80
N PHE A 518 -2.66 13.80 19.32
CA PHE A 518 -2.15 15.06 19.87
C PHE A 518 -1.78 16.01 18.73
N ARG A 519 -1.60 17.28 19.07
CA ARG A 519 -1.07 18.28 18.14
C ARG A 519 0.09 19.00 18.81
N GLY A 520 1.11 19.31 18.04
CA GLY A 520 2.10 20.29 18.41
C GLY A 520 1.45 21.65 18.63
N PRO A 521 2.00 22.50 19.49
CA PRO A 521 1.49 23.84 19.69
C PRO A 521 1.60 24.65 18.41
N THR A 522 0.58 25.47 18.14
CA THR A 522 0.57 26.43 17.02
C THR A 522 0.25 27.81 17.51
N VAL A 523 0.75 28.79 16.79
CA VAL A 523 0.35 30.19 16.90
C VAL A 523 -0.16 30.65 15.56
N VAL A 524 -1.34 31.27 15.56
CA VAL A 524 -1.91 31.97 14.42
C VAL A 524 -1.91 33.45 14.76
N ALA A 525 -1.14 34.23 14.03
CA ALA A 525 -1.03 35.66 14.17
C ALA A 525 -1.56 36.34 12.92
N ALA A 526 -2.56 37.20 13.08
CA ALA A 526 -3.05 38.03 11.99
C ALA A 526 -2.52 39.46 12.17
N LEU A 527 -1.68 39.91 11.24
CA LEU A 527 -1.16 41.28 11.29
C LEU A 527 -2.29 42.29 11.19
N SER A 528 -2.23 43.31 12.04
CA SER A 528 -3.24 44.34 12.24
C SER A 528 -4.46 43.90 13.05
N GLU A 529 -4.50 42.66 13.54
CA GLU A 529 -5.53 42.18 14.46
C GLU A 529 -5.05 42.29 15.94
N PRO A 530 -5.97 42.44 16.89
CA PRO A 530 -5.63 42.58 18.29
C PRO A 530 -5.56 41.23 19.02
N THR A 531 -5.46 40.12 18.31
CA THR A 531 -5.51 38.78 18.91
C THR A 531 -4.42 37.87 18.39
N VAL A 532 -3.93 37.01 19.28
CA VAL A 532 -3.13 35.82 18.98
C VAL A 532 -3.97 34.60 19.26
N GLN A 533 -4.10 33.72 18.31
CA GLN A 533 -4.81 32.46 18.43
C GLN A 533 -3.87 31.27 18.28
N GLY A 534 -4.30 30.08 18.65
CA GLY A 534 -3.51 28.89 18.40
C GLY A 534 -4.06 27.64 19.06
N THR A 535 -3.25 26.60 18.98
CA THR A 535 -3.51 25.32 19.65
C THR A 535 -2.41 25.04 20.66
N LEU A 536 -2.78 24.53 21.81
CA LEU A 536 -1.88 24.13 22.87
C LEU A 536 -2.33 22.79 23.46
N PRO A 537 -1.44 22.04 24.11
CA PRO A 537 -1.84 20.83 24.83
C PRO A 537 -2.96 21.10 25.84
N ARG A 538 -3.90 20.18 25.95
CA ARG A 538 -5.08 20.32 26.81
C ARG A 538 -4.70 20.24 28.28
N GLY A 539 -5.44 20.96 29.13
CA GLY A 539 -5.39 20.82 30.58
C GLY A 539 -4.27 21.60 31.28
N ASP A 540 -3.30 22.11 30.55
CA ASP A 540 -2.22 22.93 31.11
C ASP A 540 -2.63 24.41 31.08
N GLY A 541 -2.16 25.17 32.08
CA GLY A 541 -2.20 26.63 32.02
C GLY A 541 -1.00 27.15 31.23
N PHE A 542 -1.22 28.19 30.46
CA PHE A 542 -0.20 28.83 29.62
C PHE A 542 -0.20 30.34 29.82
N THR A 543 0.96 30.94 29.65
CA THR A 543 1.08 32.38 29.46
C THR A 543 1.49 32.65 28.02
N VAL A 544 0.84 33.66 27.42
CA VAL A 544 1.21 34.18 26.10
C VAL A 544 1.71 35.61 26.30
N ALA A 545 2.97 35.83 26.04
CA ALA A 545 3.57 37.16 26.04
C ALA A 545 3.76 37.61 24.59
N VAL A 546 3.46 38.86 24.32
CA VAL A 546 3.74 39.53 23.04
C VAL A 546 4.50 40.80 23.34
N ASP A 547 5.69 40.92 22.75
CA ASP A 547 6.59 42.03 22.95
C ASP A 547 6.85 42.79 21.65
N ARG A 548 6.78 44.12 21.70
CA ARG A 548 7.21 44.99 20.63
C ARG A 548 8.44 45.76 21.09
N ARG A 549 9.61 45.39 20.56
CA ARG A 549 10.91 46.04 20.91
C ARG A 549 11.14 46.10 22.42
N GLY A 550 10.78 45.06 23.16
CA GLY A 550 10.94 44.98 24.59
C GLY A 550 9.82 45.62 25.44
N SER A 551 8.77 46.11 24.79
CA SER A 551 7.57 46.62 25.48
C SER A 551 6.45 45.59 25.36
N PRO A 552 5.88 45.12 26.45
CA PRO A 552 4.82 44.11 26.41
C PRO A 552 3.54 44.67 25.78
N LEU A 553 2.96 43.91 24.84
CA LEU A 553 1.64 44.18 24.24
C LEU A 553 0.56 43.31 24.86
N ALA A 554 0.92 42.27 25.58
CA ALA A 554 0.00 41.42 26.34
C ALA A 554 0.56 41.23 27.74
N ASP A 555 -0.35 41.25 28.73
CA ASP A 555 0.05 40.99 30.13
C ASP A 555 0.52 39.54 30.31
N PRO A 556 1.81 39.28 30.49
CA PRO A 556 2.36 37.93 30.65
C PRO A 556 1.92 37.23 31.93
N SER A 557 1.31 37.96 32.85
CA SER A 557 0.79 37.38 34.12
C SER A 557 -0.57 36.71 33.91
N ARG A 558 -1.26 36.99 32.84
CA ARG A 558 -2.58 36.41 32.53
C ARG A 558 -2.44 34.97 32.09
N THR A 559 -2.77 34.04 32.96
CA THR A 559 -2.84 32.62 32.62
C THR A 559 -4.03 32.33 31.76
N LEU A 560 -3.79 31.76 30.60
CA LEU A 560 -4.83 31.24 29.72
C LEU A 560 -5.05 29.75 30.03
N LEU A 561 -6.29 29.40 30.33
CA LEU A 561 -6.69 28.01 30.45
C LEU A 561 -7.12 27.53 29.07
N VAL A 562 -6.43 26.55 28.55
CA VAL A 562 -6.78 25.96 27.27
C VAL A 562 -7.97 25.02 27.45
N GLY A 563 -9.03 25.30 26.70
CA GLY A 563 -10.25 24.50 26.75
C GLY A 563 -10.08 23.09 26.18
N ALA A 564 -11.14 22.29 26.24
CA ALA A 564 -11.17 20.91 25.76
C ALA A 564 -10.81 20.76 24.26
N THR A 565 -10.94 21.81 23.46
CA THR A 565 -10.55 21.83 22.05
C THR A 565 -9.06 22.02 21.81
N GLY A 566 -8.30 22.36 22.86
CA GLY A 566 -6.90 22.75 22.70
C GLY A 566 -6.72 24.16 22.12
N LEU A 567 -7.78 24.86 21.76
CA LEU A 567 -7.71 26.21 21.18
C LEU A 567 -7.57 27.27 22.28
N PHE A 568 -6.78 28.30 21.99
CA PHE A 568 -6.69 29.50 22.80
C PHE A 568 -6.85 30.76 21.96
N THR A 569 -7.28 31.85 22.61
CA THR A 569 -7.26 33.19 22.05
C THR A 569 -6.73 34.14 23.13
N ALA A 570 -5.67 34.88 22.82
CA ALA A 570 -5.11 35.92 23.67
C ALA A 570 -5.40 37.28 23.05
N GLU A 571 -6.07 38.14 23.81
CA GLU A 571 -6.33 39.52 23.42
C GLU A 571 -5.12 40.38 23.77
N LEU A 572 -4.75 41.28 22.87
CA LEU A 572 -3.65 42.22 23.05
C LEU A 572 -4.21 43.56 23.53
N ALA A 573 -3.71 44.02 24.66
CA ALA A 573 -4.06 45.32 25.20
C ALA A 573 -2.85 45.95 25.87
N VAL A 574 -2.63 47.23 25.60
CA VAL A 574 -1.62 48.06 26.27
C VAL A 574 -2.37 49.17 27.02
N ASP A 575 -2.17 49.24 28.33
CA ASP A 575 -2.83 50.26 29.18
C ASP A 575 -4.35 50.40 28.91
N SER A 576 -5.04 49.27 28.78
CA SER A 576 -6.46 49.17 28.44
C SER A 576 -6.86 49.61 27.01
N ALA A 577 -5.90 49.95 26.16
CA ALA A 577 -6.12 50.19 24.74
C ALA A 577 -5.80 48.92 23.92
N THR A 578 -6.65 48.64 22.92
CA THR A 578 -6.44 47.53 22.02
C THR A 578 -5.18 47.72 21.19
N ALA A 579 -4.25 46.78 21.26
CA ALA A 579 -3.03 46.78 20.43
C ALA A 579 -3.17 45.76 19.31
N SER A 580 -2.68 46.07 18.13
CA SER A 580 -2.66 45.14 16.99
C SER A 580 -1.25 44.63 16.71
N LEU A 581 -1.15 43.40 16.20
CA LEU A 581 0.11 42.77 15.81
C LEU A 581 0.77 43.47 14.61
N ALA A 582 2.08 43.52 14.65
CA ALA A 582 2.90 44.05 13.58
C ALA A 582 4.13 43.14 13.31
N SER A 583 4.72 43.30 12.13
CA SER A 583 6.02 42.67 11.84
C SER A 583 7.08 43.13 12.85
N GLY A 584 7.89 42.20 13.32
CA GLY A 584 8.89 42.45 14.38
C GLY A 584 8.41 42.23 15.79
N ASP A 585 7.11 42.01 16.03
CA ASP A 585 6.60 41.60 17.33
C ASP A 585 7.07 40.19 17.66
N ARG A 586 7.44 39.94 18.94
CA ARG A 586 7.85 38.64 19.41
C ARG A 586 6.73 37.99 20.23
N ILE A 587 6.34 36.78 19.84
CA ILE A 587 5.33 36.00 20.54
C ILE A 587 6.02 34.87 21.30
N THR A 588 5.80 34.80 22.60
CA THR A 588 6.34 33.76 23.48
C THR A 588 5.22 33.04 24.21
N VAL A 589 5.14 31.73 24.08
CA VAL A 589 4.14 30.88 24.76
C VAL A 589 4.85 29.97 25.75
N ILE A 590 4.51 30.06 27.01
CA ILE A 590 5.16 29.33 28.12
C ILE A 590 4.11 28.54 28.89
N ALA A 591 4.28 27.22 29.03
CA ALA A 591 3.44 26.42 29.91
C ALA A 591 3.76 26.71 31.40
N LEU A 592 2.72 26.75 32.23
CA LEU A 592 2.90 26.97 33.69
C LEU A 592 3.84 25.93 34.28
N GLY A 593 4.76 26.42 35.11
CA GLY A 593 5.77 25.57 35.73
C GLY A 593 6.98 25.23 34.86
N ARG A 594 7.01 25.65 33.60
CA ARG A 594 8.15 25.47 32.69
C ARG A 594 8.97 26.74 32.57
N ARG A 595 10.31 26.58 32.43
CA ARG A 595 11.23 27.71 32.24
C ARG A 595 11.50 28.02 30.76
N ARG A 596 11.28 27.04 29.89
CA ARG A 596 11.49 27.21 28.42
C ARG A 596 10.18 27.43 27.71
N PRO A 597 10.12 28.34 26.75
CA PRO A 597 8.95 28.55 25.94
C PRO A 597 8.66 27.32 25.07
N LEU A 598 7.38 27.06 24.84
CA LEU A 598 6.91 26.09 23.82
C LEU A 598 7.01 26.70 22.44
N ILE A 599 6.75 27.99 22.34
CA ILE A 599 6.87 28.78 21.12
C ILE A 599 7.57 30.08 21.45
N ASP A 600 8.55 30.45 20.67
CA ASP A 600 9.27 31.72 20.75
C ASP A 600 9.58 32.15 19.33
N VAL A 601 8.81 33.10 18.81
CA VAL A 601 8.88 33.50 17.41
C VAL A 601 8.78 35.01 17.26
N THR A 602 9.62 35.57 16.39
CA THR A 602 9.49 36.97 15.94
C THR A 602 8.75 36.98 14.63
N LEU A 603 7.67 37.76 14.55
CA LEU A 603 6.86 37.85 13.35
C LEU A 603 7.66 38.48 12.20
N PRO A 604 7.87 37.76 11.10
CA PRO A 604 8.58 38.31 9.96
C PRO A 604 7.79 39.39 9.25
N ALA A 605 8.44 40.06 8.30
CA ALA A 605 7.74 40.95 7.40
C ALA A 605 6.75 40.16 6.54
N LEU A 606 5.50 40.59 6.53
CA LEU A 606 4.48 40.11 5.61
C LEU A 606 3.62 41.29 5.21
N SER A 607 3.74 41.71 3.95
CA SER A 607 2.96 42.82 3.40
C SER A 607 2.08 42.35 2.24
N LEU A 608 1.06 43.10 1.96
CA LEU A 608 0.06 42.80 0.96
C LEU A 608 -0.47 44.09 0.34
N VAL A 609 -0.34 44.21 -0.96
CA VAL A 609 -0.83 45.32 -1.77
C VAL A 609 -1.59 44.76 -2.97
N LEU A 610 -2.73 45.34 -3.28
CA LEU A 610 -3.48 45.10 -4.51
C LEU A 610 -3.41 46.40 -5.31
N ASP A 611 -2.85 46.37 -6.50
CA ASP A 611 -2.79 47.53 -7.39
C ASP A 611 -4.05 47.66 -8.27
N ALA A 612 -4.13 48.76 -9.00
CA ALA A 612 -5.25 49.07 -9.90
C ALA A 612 -5.37 48.09 -11.08
N ASP A 613 -4.29 47.42 -11.41
CA ASP A 613 -4.22 46.45 -12.51
C ASP A 613 -4.58 45.02 -12.05
N GLY A 614 -5.00 44.85 -10.78
CA GLY A 614 -5.40 43.56 -10.19
C GLY A 614 -4.20 42.68 -9.83
N ILE A 615 -3.01 43.23 -9.73
CA ILE A 615 -1.80 42.53 -9.30
C ILE A 615 -1.76 42.55 -7.77
N VAL A 616 -1.65 41.36 -7.19
CA VAL A 616 -1.41 41.20 -5.76
C VAL A 616 0.08 41.01 -5.53
N SER A 617 0.67 41.79 -4.64
CA SER A 617 2.11 41.75 -4.38
C SER A 617 2.43 42.09 -2.93
N GLY A 618 3.68 41.85 -2.51
CA GLY A 618 4.12 42.22 -1.17
C GLY A 618 5.52 41.71 -0.82
N GLU A 619 5.79 41.74 0.47
CA GLU A 619 7.01 41.22 1.08
C GLU A 619 6.70 40.01 1.95
N ALA A 620 7.62 39.06 2.00
CA ALA A 620 7.59 37.88 2.86
C ALA A 620 9.01 37.40 3.13
N PRO A 621 9.25 36.42 4.02
CA PRO A 621 10.58 35.81 4.13
C PRO A 621 11.09 35.29 2.78
N ALA A 622 12.39 35.48 2.50
CA ALA A 622 12.99 35.02 1.25
C ALA A 622 12.77 33.52 1.03
N GLY A 623 12.28 33.14 -0.14
CA GLY A 623 11.96 31.76 -0.47
C GLY A 623 10.69 31.22 0.18
N ALA A 624 9.93 32.02 0.91
CA ALA A 624 8.69 31.60 1.56
C ALA A 624 7.63 31.17 0.53
N LEU A 625 7.00 30.04 0.77
CA LEU A 625 5.80 29.64 0.07
C LEU A 625 4.58 30.28 0.74
N LEU A 626 3.77 30.96 -0.03
CA LEU A 626 2.61 31.72 0.41
C LEU A 626 1.35 31.13 -0.20
N ASP A 627 0.32 30.97 0.62
CA ASP A 627 -1.05 30.72 0.15
C ASP A 627 -1.76 32.07 0.02
N VAL A 628 -2.21 32.41 -1.19
CA VAL A 628 -2.97 33.62 -1.48
C VAL A 628 -4.41 33.22 -1.78
N GLU A 629 -5.34 33.72 -0.98
CA GLU A 629 -6.77 33.49 -1.15
C GLU A 629 -7.47 34.77 -1.61
N LEU A 630 -8.17 34.69 -2.73
CA LEU A 630 -8.99 35.79 -3.24
C LEU A 630 -10.47 35.46 -2.96
N LEU A 631 -11.09 36.23 -2.11
CA LEU A 631 -12.52 36.12 -1.81
C LEU A 631 -13.28 37.05 -2.76
N THR A 632 -14.16 36.46 -3.54
CA THR A 632 -15.09 37.17 -4.45
C THR A 632 -16.41 37.48 -3.77
N ALA A 633 -17.48 37.61 -4.51
CA ALA A 633 -18.80 37.90 -3.95
C ALA A 633 -19.30 36.82 -2.97
N ALA A 634 -20.20 37.19 -2.05
CA ALA A 634 -20.67 36.28 -1.01
C ALA A 634 -21.28 34.98 -1.60
N GLY A 635 -20.77 33.83 -1.15
CA GLY A 635 -21.26 32.50 -1.52
C GLY A 635 -20.39 31.73 -2.51
N GLU A 636 -19.40 32.32 -3.11
CA GLU A 636 -18.42 31.62 -3.94
C GLU A 636 -17.24 31.09 -3.11
N PRO A 637 -16.72 29.90 -3.43
CA PRO A 637 -15.52 29.42 -2.77
C PRO A 637 -14.32 30.33 -3.09
N PRO A 638 -13.40 30.55 -2.12
CA PRO A 638 -12.22 31.38 -2.37
C PRO A 638 -11.33 30.75 -3.45
N LEU A 639 -10.79 31.59 -4.33
CA LEU A 639 -9.76 31.18 -5.26
C LEU A 639 -8.41 31.14 -4.53
N ARG A 640 -7.68 30.04 -4.67
CA ARG A 640 -6.43 29.78 -3.96
C ARG A 640 -5.26 29.67 -4.91
N TYR A 641 -4.16 30.33 -4.57
CA TYR A 641 -2.94 30.35 -5.33
C TYR A 641 -1.75 30.11 -4.41
N ALA A 642 -0.77 29.35 -4.87
CA ALA A 642 0.52 29.21 -4.21
C ALA A 642 1.54 30.11 -4.91
N VAL A 643 2.23 30.95 -4.15
CA VAL A 643 3.22 31.90 -4.66
C VAL A 643 4.49 31.80 -3.82
N THR A 644 5.66 31.80 -4.47
CA THR A 644 6.95 31.79 -3.76
C THR A 644 7.57 33.17 -3.78
N ALA A 645 7.99 33.65 -2.60
CA ALA A 645 8.76 34.90 -2.50
C ALA A 645 10.18 34.67 -3.09
N ASP A 646 10.69 35.65 -3.77
CA ASP A 646 12.04 35.61 -4.34
C ASP A 646 13.15 35.73 -3.28
N ARG A 647 14.40 35.73 -3.70
CA ARG A 647 15.56 35.89 -2.81
C ARG A 647 15.64 37.24 -2.08
N ALA A 648 14.94 38.25 -2.57
CA ALA A 648 14.82 39.55 -1.94
C ALA A 648 13.59 39.63 -1.01
N GLY A 649 12.81 38.54 -0.91
CA GLY A 649 11.59 38.49 -0.13
C GLY A 649 10.38 39.13 -0.83
N GLN A 650 10.49 39.46 -2.13
CA GLN A 650 9.38 40.02 -2.89
C GLN A 650 8.55 38.90 -3.52
N TRP A 651 7.24 39.06 -3.51
CA TRP A 651 6.33 38.14 -4.16
C TRP A 651 5.28 38.90 -4.98
N ARG A 652 4.77 38.23 -6.03
CA ARG A 652 3.80 38.82 -6.96
C ARG A 652 2.90 37.73 -7.54
N LEU A 653 1.61 38.02 -7.58
CA LEU A 653 0.59 37.22 -8.24
C LEU A 653 -0.19 38.11 -9.21
N ASP A 654 -0.17 37.78 -10.49
CA ASP A 654 -1.08 38.35 -11.47
C ASP A 654 -2.39 37.57 -11.44
N ALA A 655 -3.39 38.08 -10.72
CA ALA A 655 -4.67 37.43 -10.55
C ALA A 655 -5.47 37.31 -11.86
N LEU A 656 -5.15 38.10 -12.86
CA LEU A 656 -5.75 38.05 -14.20
C LEU A 656 -5.03 37.05 -15.13
N ARG A 657 -3.80 36.70 -14.80
CA ARG A 657 -2.98 35.76 -15.57
C ARG A 657 -2.29 34.75 -14.65
N PRO A 658 -3.09 33.93 -13.93
CA PRO A 658 -2.51 32.95 -13.04
C PRO A 658 -1.70 31.91 -13.83
N PRO A 659 -0.83 31.14 -13.17
CA PRO A 659 -0.15 30.00 -13.77
C PRO A 659 -1.12 29.05 -14.47
N ALA A 660 -0.65 28.37 -15.53
CA ALA A 660 -1.49 27.49 -16.34
C ALA A 660 -2.27 26.46 -15.48
N GLY A 661 -3.57 26.37 -15.70
CA GLY A 661 -4.47 25.47 -15.01
C GLY A 661 -5.16 26.04 -13.77
N GLN A 662 -4.90 27.30 -13.38
CA GLN A 662 -5.58 27.98 -12.27
C GLN A 662 -6.72 28.88 -12.76
N ALA A 663 -7.72 29.09 -11.90
CA ALA A 663 -8.86 29.93 -12.24
C ALA A 663 -8.49 31.43 -12.29
N ILE A 664 -9.11 32.19 -13.19
CA ILE A 664 -8.93 33.63 -13.33
C ILE A 664 -9.91 34.35 -12.39
N ALA A 665 -9.41 35.29 -11.59
CA ALA A 665 -10.25 36.15 -10.76
C ALA A 665 -10.49 37.49 -11.44
N PRO A 666 -11.73 37.84 -11.83
CA PRO A 666 -12.01 39.22 -12.28
C PRO A 666 -11.76 40.20 -11.12
N PRO A 667 -10.90 41.23 -11.32
CA PRO A 667 -10.46 42.11 -10.23
C PRO A 667 -11.60 42.93 -9.61
N ASP A 668 -12.62 43.24 -10.38
CA ASP A 668 -13.82 43.95 -9.94
C ASP A 668 -14.73 43.11 -9.00
N LEU A 669 -14.52 41.79 -8.96
CA LEU A 669 -15.26 40.89 -8.07
C LEU A 669 -14.51 40.59 -6.76
N VAL A 670 -13.22 40.86 -6.67
CA VAL A 670 -12.44 40.62 -5.45
C VAL A 670 -12.89 41.54 -4.33
N ARG A 671 -13.26 40.97 -3.18
CA ARG A 671 -13.70 41.67 -1.98
C ARG A 671 -12.65 41.73 -0.90
N ARG A 672 -11.86 40.70 -0.85
CA ARG A 672 -10.81 40.55 0.15
C ARG A 672 -9.69 39.68 -0.43
N VAL A 673 -8.48 40.02 -0.07
CA VAL A 673 -7.30 39.23 -0.34
C VAL A 673 -6.70 38.81 1.00
N ASP A 674 -6.47 37.54 1.19
CA ASP A 674 -5.76 36.99 2.33
C ASP A 674 -4.46 36.35 1.86
N VAL A 675 -3.34 36.63 2.53
CA VAL A 675 -2.07 35.98 2.35
C VAL A 675 -1.70 35.26 3.61
N VAL A 676 -1.37 33.99 3.51
CA VAL A 676 -1.01 33.13 4.62
C VAL A 676 0.37 32.57 4.38
N TRP A 677 1.24 32.77 5.33
CA TRP A 677 2.56 32.12 5.41
C TRP A 677 2.60 31.19 6.60
N ARG A 678 3.22 30.02 6.42
CA ARG A 678 3.36 29.02 7.47
C ARG A 678 4.81 28.57 7.59
N ASP A 679 5.31 28.57 8.80
CA ASP A 679 6.63 28.04 9.13
C ASP A 679 6.67 27.60 10.60
N GLN A 680 7.21 26.43 10.88
CA GLN A 680 7.48 25.88 12.22
C GLN A 680 6.35 26.10 13.24
N GLY A 681 5.09 25.94 12.84
CA GLY A 681 3.89 26.10 13.69
C GLY A 681 3.43 27.54 13.91
N LEU A 682 4.06 28.50 13.26
CA LEU A 682 3.53 29.84 13.08
C LEU A 682 2.72 29.87 11.80
N GLU A 683 1.48 30.31 11.88
CA GLU A 683 0.69 30.75 10.76
C GLU A 683 0.54 32.27 10.85
N LEU A 684 1.14 32.99 9.91
CA LEU A 684 1.06 34.44 9.81
C LEU A 684 0.11 34.81 8.69
N ARG A 685 -0.87 35.64 9.00
CA ARG A 685 -1.88 36.12 8.06
C ARG A 685 -1.81 37.60 7.85
N ARG A 686 -2.05 38.04 6.62
CA ARG A 686 -2.30 39.42 6.27
C ARG A 686 -3.52 39.51 5.37
N SER A 687 -4.48 40.36 5.75
CA SER A 687 -5.73 40.56 5.02
C SER A 687 -5.83 41.98 4.49
N LEU A 688 -6.35 42.11 3.28
CA LEU A 688 -6.69 43.39 2.66
C LEU A 688 -8.15 43.34 2.19
N SER A 689 -8.99 44.18 2.79
CA SER A 689 -10.33 44.40 2.28
C SER A 689 -10.33 45.38 1.12
N VAL A 690 -10.98 45.04 0.01
CA VAL A 690 -11.06 45.86 -1.18
C VAL A 690 -12.31 46.71 -1.10
N PRO A 691 -12.23 48.04 -0.92
CA PRO A 691 -13.42 48.90 -0.82
C PRO A 691 -14.26 48.86 -2.08
N ALA A 692 -15.57 48.89 -1.91
CA ALA A 692 -16.52 48.93 -3.04
C ALA A 692 -16.39 50.15 -3.94
N ALA A 693 -15.78 51.21 -3.43
CA ALA A 693 -15.58 52.47 -4.16
C ALA A 693 -14.27 52.53 -5.00
N ALA A 694 -13.36 51.54 -4.88
CA ALA A 694 -12.15 51.43 -5.70
C ALA A 694 -12.41 50.72 -7.04
N ARG A 695 -13.65 50.65 -7.48
CA ARG A 695 -14.15 49.92 -8.67
C ARG A 695 -14.35 50.86 -9.84
#